data_a229f3ba09a6199053dbfe0c55cb1058
#
_entry.id   a229f3ba09a6199053dbfe0c55cb1058
#
_cell.length_a   1.000
_cell.length_b   1.000
_cell.length_c   1.000
_cell.angle_alpha   90.00
_cell.angle_beta   90.00
_cell.angle_gamma   90.00
#
_symmetry.space_group_name_H-M   'P 1'
#
loop_
_entity.id
_entity.type
_entity.pdbx_description
1 polymer ?
#
loop_
_entity_poly.entity_id
_entity_poly.type
_entity_poly.pdbx_seq_one_letter_code
_entity_poly.pdbx_strand_id
1 'polypeptide(L)'
;MKKNIISSMLAFLFVAGISLLLAFAGKIYFAQCEQLDNFGILLAALSVVILIAAFGVKPAFAIRQMKKESDDVEKINKGLKKRSDFAGRNKEKFFKKVLLKRGITVLYLFFLQFVIVAAFFVASLMMFVRPITIAVVVLTADVMFFGIKNFLVEDESFYPEIVIDGNDHSELYSLIDCVYRAFGIKKFVSFVACDTKIAFRCKNGLNELRIGISAYQLMSDEELKSAIYREIAFESDKRMKNLLRYDMYIEKYKRIAARTFLSGKTFDFLKLLEGAFAFDKVLFERELSSLTDKMIAETPYSVPYAHAFKKLLIYDCFVNDERCNINKELFSSELNAGAYGDFILDKFFIYYGLFGAEWEREIEQRFSPEIPVERTFAEKLSDLNVDSERVELNFDKIYDDEYHTIVSAINAINYQCIKEEYRARKESYENVLDRIARYENNREEFVERRELLNIAECYKIAGDFDNAIKIYNQLSENGKDTSELLFEKGVTLLTIKDDSGIDLLMRATENENYTERALSIIDTYIINSGKRRKYYEFIKVKNEKLQNLYSAKNRFNFKFDKDFTATSIGEKSIESIVEFSAKDENIVKIFISDYISKNGNKITILGFYTKNSDNLPLYETYQRLFSLLDNEFGYIDTLLIPLDREKKMMKKFLKEKTSLKYDAGRDINGM
;
A
#
# COMPACT_ATOMS: atom_id res chain seq x y z
N MET A 1 -9.91 3.37 23.86
CA MET A 1 -9.19 4.56 24.36
C MET A 1 -8.68 4.42 25.82
N LYS A 2 -9.50 4.09 26.82
CA LYS A 2 -9.04 3.93 28.24
C LYS A 2 -7.93 2.88 28.42
N LYS A 3 -8.01 1.70 27.78
CA LYS A 3 -7.02 0.62 27.86
C LYS A 3 -5.63 1.05 27.35
N ASN A 4 -5.59 1.86 26.28
CA ASN A 4 -4.34 2.39 25.70
C ASN A 4 -3.67 3.45 26.62
N ILE A 5 -4.46 4.25 27.33
CA ILE A 5 -3.94 5.25 28.27
C ILE A 5 -3.33 4.54 29.48
N ILE A 6 -4.03 3.55 30.04
CA ILE A 6 -3.54 2.76 31.18
C ILE A 6 -2.25 2.02 30.83
N SER A 7 -2.20 1.37 29.67
CA SER A 7 -1.00 0.68 29.18
C SER A 7 0.19 1.63 28.99
N SER A 8 -0.05 2.84 28.46
CA SER A 8 0.99 3.86 28.31
C SER A 8 1.52 4.35 29.65
N MET A 9 0.62 4.58 30.62
CA MET A 9 1.03 4.97 31.97
C MET A 9 1.83 3.87 32.66
N LEU A 10 1.42 2.60 32.57
CA LEU A 10 2.14 1.47 33.13
C LEU A 10 3.52 1.31 32.51
N ALA A 11 3.65 1.40 31.20
CA ALA A 11 4.93 1.31 30.51
C ALA A 11 5.87 2.47 30.93
N PHE A 12 5.36 3.68 31.04
CA PHE A 12 6.13 4.85 31.50
C PHE A 12 6.62 4.67 32.95
N LEU A 13 5.72 4.31 33.85
CA LEU A 13 6.06 4.11 35.27
C LEU A 13 7.08 2.99 35.47
N PHE A 14 6.98 1.91 34.67
CA PHE A 14 7.93 0.79 34.71
C PHE A 14 9.33 1.21 34.27
N VAL A 15 9.45 1.87 33.11
CA VAL A 15 10.75 2.32 32.58
C VAL A 15 11.39 3.37 33.49
N ALA A 16 10.63 4.37 33.93
CA ALA A 16 11.11 5.41 34.83
C ALA A 16 11.50 4.86 36.21
N GLY A 17 10.72 3.95 36.77
CA GLY A 17 10.99 3.29 38.05
C GLY A 17 12.27 2.47 38.01
N ILE A 18 12.48 1.65 36.97
CA ILE A 18 13.71 0.89 36.80
C ILE A 18 14.90 1.84 36.66
N SER A 19 14.81 2.88 35.84
CA SER A 19 15.89 3.83 35.63
C SER A 19 16.31 4.49 36.94
N LEU A 20 15.35 4.94 37.76
CA LEU A 20 15.62 5.57 39.07
C LEU A 20 16.25 4.58 40.07
N LEU A 21 15.78 3.33 40.15
CA LEU A 21 16.33 2.30 40.98
C LEU A 21 17.80 2.00 40.59
N LEU A 22 18.09 1.86 39.32
CA LEU A 22 19.43 1.63 38.80
C LEU A 22 20.36 2.83 39.07
N ALA A 23 19.85 4.05 38.90
CA ALA A 23 20.60 5.27 39.19
C ALA A 23 20.97 5.38 40.67
N PHE A 24 20.03 5.01 41.57
CA PHE A 24 20.28 4.99 43.02
C PHE A 24 21.30 3.90 43.39
N ALA A 25 21.16 2.69 42.86
CA ALA A 25 22.13 1.61 43.05
C ALA A 25 23.53 1.99 42.52
N GLY A 26 23.60 2.64 41.35
CA GLY A 26 24.83 3.15 40.77
C GLY A 26 25.48 4.20 41.65
N LYS A 27 24.71 5.15 42.23
CA LYS A 27 25.24 6.17 43.14
C LYS A 27 25.90 5.54 44.39
N ILE A 28 25.27 4.52 44.95
CA ILE A 28 25.79 3.82 46.14
C ILE A 28 27.08 3.03 45.78
N TYR A 29 27.05 2.31 44.64
CA TYR A 29 28.15 1.46 44.22
C TYR A 29 29.37 2.26 43.77
N PHE A 30 29.22 3.31 42.96
CA PHE A 30 30.32 4.13 42.43
C PHE A 30 30.89 5.12 43.47
N ALA A 31 30.13 5.46 44.52
CA ALA A 31 30.69 6.23 45.65
C ALA A 31 31.78 5.44 46.44
N GLN A 32 31.85 4.13 46.26
CA GLN A 32 32.80 3.25 46.97
C GLN A 32 34.00 2.81 46.13
N CYS A 33 34.03 3.09 44.81
CA CYS A 33 35.04 2.54 43.88
C CYS A 33 35.60 3.61 42.93
N GLU A 34 36.69 4.27 43.31
CA GLU A 34 37.43 5.24 42.47
C GLU A 34 38.08 4.62 41.21
N GLN A 35 38.35 3.31 41.19
CA GLN A 35 39.05 2.61 40.09
C GLN A 35 38.15 2.19 38.90
N LEU A 36 36.83 2.29 39.00
CA LEU A 36 35.89 1.84 37.97
C LEU A 36 35.57 2.89 36.87
N ASP A 37 36.11 4.09 36.97
CA ASP A 37 35.85 5.20 36.05
C ASP A 37 36.29 4.88 34.60
N ASN A 38 37.43 4.20 34.46
CA ASN A 38 37.99 3.83 33.16
C ASN A 38 37.19 2.68 32.48
N PHE A 39 36.69 1.73 33.28
CA PHE A 39 35.90 0.61 32.76
C PHE A 39 34.51 1.04 32.32
N GLY A 40 33.90 1.96 33.06
CA GLY A 40 32.61 2.57 32.66
C GLY A 40 32.69 3.41 31.39
N ILE A 41 33.80 4.17 31.21
CA ILE A 41 34.08 4.89 29.96
C ILE A 41 34.26 3.94 28.79
N LEU A 42 35.03 2.83 29.01
CA LEU A 42 35.27 1.82 27.99
C LEU A 42 33.94 1.14 27.56
N LEU A 43 33.07 0.78 28.50
CA LEU A 43 31.76 0.18 28.22
C LEU A 43 30.82 1.15 27.53
N ALA A 44 30.79 2.42 27.94
CA ALA A 44 30.00 3.46 27.26
C ALA A 44 30.52 3.73 25.83
N ALA A 45 31.84 3.84 25.66
CA ALA A 45 32.46 4.01 24.34
C ALA A 45 32.23 2.78 23.45
N LEU A 46 32.35 1.54 24.00
CA LEU A 46 32.04 0.33 23.27
C LEU A 46 30.58 0.25 22.87
N SER A 47 29.66 0.65 23.75
CA SER A 47 28.21 0.72 23.45
C SER A 47 27.91 1.73 22.34
N VAL A 48 28.57 2.90 22.35
CA VAL A 48 28.44 3.91 21.29
C VAL A 48 29.04 3.40 19.98
N VAL A 49 30.20 2.75 20.00
CA VAL A 49 30.84 2.16 18.80
C VAL A 49 29.97 1.05 18.21
N ILE A 50 29.41 0.18 19.06
CA ILE A 50 28.48 -0.88 18.65
C ILE A 50 27.18 -0.26 18.05
N LEU A 51 26.64 0.80 18.66
CA LEU A 51 25.49 1.54 18.14
C LEU A 51 25.82 2.16 16.77
N ILE A 52 26.97 2.84 16.63
CA ILE A 52 27.41 3.42 15.35
C ILE A 52 27.63 2.33 14.30
N ALA A 53 28.26 1.21 14.64
CA ALA A 53 28.49 0.09 13.73
C ALA A 53 27.16 -0.59 13.33
N ALA A 54 26.27 -0.82 14.27
CA ALA A 54 24.98 -1.46 14.04
C ALA A 54 24.00 -0.56 13.25
N PHE A 55 23.95 0.74 13.55
CA PHE A 55 23.01 1.67 12.96
C PHE A 55 23.59 2.48 11.79
N GLY A 56 24.90 2.59 11.67
CA GLY A 56 25.52 3.47 10.67
C GLY A 56 26.15 2.75 9.48
N VAL A 57 27.03 1.78 9.72
CA VAL A 57 27.92 1.26 8.65
C VAL A 57 27.22 0.24 7.76
N LYS A 58 26.64 -0.82 8.32
CA LYS A 58 25.95 -1.85 7.51
C LYS A 58 24.73 -1.34 6.75
N PRO A 59 23.82 -0.57 7.40
CA PRO A 59 22.71 0.05 6.68
C PRO A 59 23.14 0.98 5.56
N ALA A 60 24.17 1.82 5.80
CA ALA A 60 24.68 2.75 4.78
C ALA A 60 25.31 2.00 3.58
N PHE A 61 25.98 0.88 3.82
CA PHE A 61 26.57 0.05 2.77
C PHE A 61 25.49 -0.68 1.96
N ALA A 62 24.48 -1.26 2.62
CA ALA A 62 23.36 -1.92 1.96
C ALA A 62 22.54 -0.93 1.11
N ILE A 63 22.27 0.27 1.63
CA ILE A 63 21.60 1.34 0.88
C ILE A 63 22.41 1.77 -0.35
N ARG A 64 23.74 1.88 -0.22
CA ARG A 64 24.62 2.25 -1.34
C ARG A 64 24.67 1.18 -2.42
N GLN A 65 24.65 -0.09 -2.03
CA GLN A 65 24.65 -1.23 -2.95
C GLN A 65 23.30 -1.33 -3.68
N MET A 66 22.17 -1.17 -2.97
CA MET A 66 20.83 -1.16 -3.58
C MET A 66 20.63 0.01 -4.53
N LYS A 67 21.10 1.22 -4.20
CA LYS A 67 21.08 2.35 -5.13
C LYS A 67 21.88 2.12 -6.40
N LYS A 68 22.98 1.38 -6.31
CA LYS A 68 23.82 1.05 -7.48
C LYS A 68 23.19 -0.02 -8.38
N GLU A 69 22.35 -0.90 -7.80
CA GLU A 69 21.61 -1.94 -8.51
C GLU A 69 20.30 -1.43 -9.11
N SER A 70 19.70 -0.34 -8.57
CA SER A 70 18.41 0.21 -9.03
C SER A 70 18.47 0.99 -10.34
N ASP A 71 19.65 1.26 -10.86
CA ASP A 71 19.83 2.11 -12.04
C ASP A 71 19.66 1.38 -13.38
N ASP A 72 19.44 0.05 -13.37
CA ASP A 72 19.37 -0.78 -14.57
C ASP A 72 18.18 -1.74 -14.48
N VAL A 73 17.06 -1.35 -15.11
CA VAL A 73 15.80 -2.13 -15.11
C VAL A 73 16.00 -3.51 -15.70
N GLU A 74 16.86 -3.65 -16.73
CA GLU A 74 17.14 -4.95 -17.35
C GLU A 74 17.86 -5.91 -16.39
N LYS A 75 18.83 -5.39 -15.59
CA LYS A 75 19.51 -6.19 -14.56
C LYS A 75 18.57 -6.59 -13.44
N ILE A 76 17.66 -5.69 -13.03
CA ILE A 76 16.64 -6.00 -12.04
C ILE A 76 15.75 -7.14 -12.56
N ASN A 77 15.16 -6.98 -13.73
CA ASN A 77 14.28 -7.99 -14.32
C ASN A 77 15.00 -9.34 -14.51
N LYS A 78 16.25 -9.33 -14.98
CA LYS A 78 17.08 -10.54 -15.08
C LYS A 78 17.33 -11.18 -13.71
N GLY A 79 17.54 -10.37 -12.68
CA GLY A 79 17.69 -10.82 -11.31
C GLY A 79 16.42 -11.46 -10.76
N LEU A 80 15.26 -10.83 -10.97
CA LEU A 80 13.95 -11.32 -10.58
C LEU A 80 13.60 -12.63 -11.31
N LYS A 81 13.84 -12.70 -12.62
CA LYS A 81 13.64 -13.91 -13.41
C LYS A 81 14.48 -15.07 -12.90
N LYS A 82 15.77 -14.85 -12.62
CA LYS A 82 16.64 -15.89 -12.01
C LYS A 82 16.12 -16.38 -10.65
N ARG A 83 15.54 -15.50 -9.85
CA ARG A 83 14.95 -15.88 -8.54
C ARG A 83 13.69 -16.71 -8.73
N SER A 84 12.81 -16.31 -9.66
CA SER A 84 11.61 -17.06 -10.02
C SER A 84 11.95 -18.45 -10.55
N ASP A 85 12.89 -18.56 -11.50
CA ASP A 85 13.36 -19.84 -12.03
C ASP A 85 13.96 -20.74 -10.95
N PHE A 86 14.73 -20.16 -10.02
CA PHE A 86 15.29 -20.90 -8.90
C PHE A 86 14.21 -21.38 -7.91
N ALA A 87 13.22 -20.53 -7.62
CA ALA A 87 12.08 -20.88 -6.77
C ALA A 87 11.30 -22.06 -7.36
N GLY A 88 10.96 -22.01 -8.65
CA GLY A 88 10.21 -23.07 -9.32
C GLY A 88 10.98 -24.40 -9.38
N ARG A 89 12.30 -24.37 -9.71
CA ARG A 89 13.12 -25.60 -9.88
C ARG A 89 13.58 -26.23 -8.56
N ASN A 90 13.78 -25.42 -7.51
CA ASN A 90 14.40 -25.86 -6.25
C ASN A 90 13.61 -25.37 -5.04
N LYS A 91 12.31 -25.65 -4.99
CA LYS A 91 11.36 -25.15 -3.97
C LYS A 91 11.89 -25.26 -2.52
N GLU A 92 12.32 -26.44 -2.08
CA GLU A 92 12.80 -26.66 -0.73
C GLU A 92 14.05 -25.83 -0.37
N LYS A 93 15.02 -25.73 -1.31
CA LYS A 93 16.21 -24.90 -1.11
C LYS A 93 15.84 -23.42 -1.08
N PHE A 94 14.87 -23.03 -1.89
CA PHE A 94 14.36 -21.66 -1.92
C PHE A 94 13.68 -21.29 -0.60
N PHE A 95 12.76 -22.13 -0.09
CA PHE A 95 12.10 -21.92 1.19
C PHE A 95 13.10 -21.79 2.33
N LYS A 96 14.07 -22.70 2.44
CA LYS A 96 15.14 -22.62 3.44
C LYS A 96 15.93 -21.32 3.34
N LYS A 97 16.25 -20.87 2.12
CA LYS A 97 17.00 -19.63 1.90
C LYS A 97 16.18 -18.38 2.34
N VAL A 98 14.88 -18.33 2.01
CA VAL A 98 14.01 -17.21 2.40
C VAL A 98 13.86 -17.17 3.93
N LEU A 99 13.54 -18.31 4.55
CA LEU A 99 13.42 -18.40 6.01
C LEU A 99 14.71 -18.07 6.73
N LEU A 100 15.88 -18.52 6.23
CA LEU A 100 17.18 -18.18 6.78
C LEU A 100 17.44 -16.67 6.72
N LYS A 101 17.16 -16.04 5.60
CA LYS A 101 17.32 -14.58 5.46
C LYS A 101 16.43 -13.82 6.44
N ARG A 102 15.15 -14.22 6.56
CA ARG A 102 14.21 -13.61 7.53
C ARG A 102 14.67 -13.86 8.96
N GLY A 103 15.11 -15.08 9.29
CA GLY A 103 15.66 -15.42 10.59
C GLY A 103 16.90 -14.57 10.96
N ILE A 104 17.82 -14.35 10.01
CA ILE A 104 18.98 -13.47 10.22
C ILE A 104 18.52 -12.02 10.46
N THR A 105 17.50 -11.53 9.75
CA THR A 105 16.94 -10.18 9.99
C THR A 105 16.37 -10.09 11.41
N VAL A 106 15.61 -11.09 11.86
CA VAL A 106 15.05 -11.13 13.21
C VAL A 106 16.17 -11.18 14.26
N LEU A 107 17.19 -12.02 14.08
CA LEU A 107 18.36 -12.09 14.97
C LEU A 107 19.09 -10.74 15.07
N TYR A 108 19.24 -10.04 13.94
CA TYR A 108 19.82 -8.71 13.92
C TYR A 108 18.97 -7.71 14.71
N LEU A 109 17.65 -7.74 14.60
CA LEU A 109 16.75 -6.88 15.36
C LEU A 109 16.77 -7.21 16.85
N PHE A 110 16.83 -8.48 17.23
CA PHE A 110 17.04 -8.90 18.63
C PHE A 110 18.37 -8.39 19.19
N PHE A 111 19.44 -8.50 18.41
CA PHE A 111 20.74 -7.95 18.81
C PHE A 111 20.68 -6.45 19.03
N LEU A 112 20.01 -5.71 18.14
CA LEU A 112 19.79 -4.26 18.33
C LEU A 112 19.01 -3.95 19.60
N GLN A 113 17.94 -4.68 19.88
CA GLN A 113 17.17 -4.53 21.11
C GLN A 113 18.04 -4.81 22.34
N PHE A 114 18.82 -5.88 22.30
CA PHE A 114 19.74 -6.21 23.39
C PHE A 114 20.74 -5.07 23.65
N VAL A 115 21.34 -4.51 22.60
CA VAL A 115 22.27 -3.37 22.71
C VAL A 115 21.59 -2.15 23.33
N ILE A 116 20.34 -1.84 22.92
CA ILE A 116 19.57 -0.71 23.48
C ILE A 116 19.27 -0.94 24.97
N VAL A 117 18.83 -2.14 25.33
CA VAL A 117 18.57 -2.51 26.73
C VAL A 117 19.85 -2.43 27.56
N ALA A 118 20.96 -2.98 27.07
CA ALA A 118 22.25 -2.90 27.75
C ALA A 118 22.73 -1.45 27.93
N ALA A 119 22.60 -0.62 26.89
CA ALA A 119 22.92 0.79 26.96
C ALA A 119 22.06 1.55 27.98
N PHE A 120 20.75 1.22 28.06
CA PHE A 120 19.84 1.79 29.05
C PHE A 120 20.28 1.45 30.47
N PHE A 121 20.59 0.17 30.75
CA PHE A 121 21.02 -0.26 32.06
C PHE A 121 22.33 0.39 32.48
N VAL A 122 23.35 0.39 31.61
CA VAL A 122 24.68 0.97 31.92
C VAL A 122 24.55 2.49 32.10
N ALA A 123 23.83 3.18 31.21
CA ALA A 123 23.66 4.63 31.31
C ALA A 123 22.84 5.03 32.54
N SER A 124 21.83 4.22 32.93
CA SER A 124 21.03 4.47 34.15
C SER A 124 21.89 4.34 35.41
N LEU A 125 22.78 3.31 35.47
CA LEU A 125 23.72 3.16 36.59
C LEU A 125 24.67 4.36 36.72
N MET A 126 25.09 4.96 35.60
CA MET A 126 26.08 6.05 35.57
C MET A 126 25.43 7.44 35.60
N MET A 127 24.09 7.56 35.64
CA MET A 127 23.37 8.81 35.45
C MET A 127 23.74 9.90 36.47
N PHE A 128 24.00 9.52 37.73
CA PHE A 128 24.39 10.48 38.76
C PHE A 128 25.92 10.71 38.82
N VAL A 129 26.69 9.89 38.13
CA VAL A 129 28.15 10.04 38.08
C VAL A 129 28.58 10.89 36.90
N ARG A 130 27.86 10.76 35.76
CA ARG A 130 28.18 11.50 34.53
C ARG A 130 26.92 12.06 33.88
N PRO A 131 26.75 13.39 33.88
CA PRO A 131 25.54 14.02 33.31
C PRO A 131 25.24 13.66 31.84
N ILE A 132 26.29 13.37 31.03
CA ILE A 132 26.11 13.01 29.61
C ILE A 132 25.33 11.68 29.44
N THR A 133 25.33 10.80 30.44
CA THR A 133 24.59 9.53 30.41
C THR A 133 23.09 9.75 30.51
N ILE A 134 22.63 10.90 31.02
CA ILE A 134 21.20 11.28 31.05
C ILE A 134 20.63 11.29 29.62
N ALA A 135 21.37 11.84 28.67
CA ALA A 135 20.94 11.86 27.27
C ALA A 135 20.77 10.43 26.70
N VAL A 136 21.66 9.51 27.04
CA VAL A 136 21.58 8.11 26.62
C VAL A 136 20.39 7.41 27.29
N VAL A 137 20.12 7.70 28.57
CA VAL A 137 18.95 7.16 29.29
C VAL A 137 17.65 7.64 28.61
N VAL A 138 17.53 8.92 28.31
CA VAL A 138 16.32 9.46 27.67
C VAL A 138 16.10 8.81 26.30
N LEU A 139 17.14 8.71 25.48
CA LEU A 139 17.04 8.12 24.14
C LEU A 139 16.71 6.63 24.16
N THR A 140 17.33 5.87 25.09
CA THR A 140 17.06 4.43 25.18
C THR A 140 15.76 4.12 25.90
N ALA A 141 15.35 4.95 26.87
CA ALA A 141 14.06 4.85 27.55
C ALA A 141 12.90 5.04 26.57
N ASP A 142 13.03 5.94 25.59
CA ASP A 142 12.03 6.14 24.54
C ASP A 142 11.76 4.82 23.79
N VAL A 143 12.80 4.14 23.34
CA VAL A 143 12.67 2.85 22.64
C VAL A 143 12.10 1.76 23.54
N MET A 144 12.53 1.70 24.81
CA MET A 144 11.99 0.74 25.77
C MET A 144 10.53 0.98 26.09
N PHE A 145 10.14 2.26 26.27
CA PHE A 145 8.74 2.64 26.50
C PHE A 145 7.84 2.15 25.35
N PHE A 146 8.18 2.45 24.11
CA PHE A 146 7.40 1.99 22.95
C PHE A 146 7.47 0.48 22.77
N GLY A 147 8.58 -0.17 23.11
CA GLY A 147 8.71 -1.62 23.11
C GLY A 147 7.73 -2.28 24.07
N ILE A 148 7.70 -1.84 25.32
CA ILE A 148 6.78 -2.35 26.36
C ILE A 148 5.32 -2.02 26.00
N LYS A 149 5.05 -0.79 25.55
CA LYS A 149 3.71 -0.39 25.13
C LYS A 149 3.18 -1.29 24.01
N ASN A 150 3.97 -1.58 22.97
CA ASN A 150 3.56 -2.45 21.87
C ASN A 150 3.44 -3.92 22.28
N PHE A 151 4.12 -4.33 23.34
CA PHE A 151 3.92 -5.67 23.92
C PHE A 151 2.59 -5.77 24.69
N LEU A 152 2.21 -4.70 25.40
CA LEU A 152 1.01 -4.65 26.22
C LEU A 152 -0.28 -4.29 25.44
N VAL A 153 -0.15 -3.64 24.29
CA VAL A 153 -1.28 -3.26 23.43
C VAL A 153 -1.28 -4.16 22.22
N GLU A 154 -2.24 -5.05 22.14
CA GLU A 154 -2.61 -5.67 20.88
C GLU A 154 -3.37 -4.64 20.04
N ASP A 155 -2.94 -4.43 18.78
CA ASP A 155 -3.74 -3.67 17.81
C ASP A 155 -4.96 -4.54 17.48
N GLU A 156 -6.06 -4.23 18.10
CA GLU A 156 -7.38 -4.67 17.66
C GLU A 156 -7.68 -3.86 16.39
N SER A 157 -7.36 -4.40 15.23
CA SER A 157 -7.98 -3.92 13.99
C SER A 157 -9.47 -4.22 14.13
N PHE A 158 -10.26 -3.17 14.28
CA PHE A 158 -11.71 -3.30 14.33
C PHE A 158 -12.19 -3.60 12.91
N TYR A 159 -12.50 -4.86 12.65
CA TYR A 159 -13.25 -5.26 11.47
C TYR A 159 -14.68 -5.57 11.91
N PRO A 160 -15.69 -5.15 11.15
CA PRO A 160 -17.05 -5.64 11.36
C PRO A 160 -17.07 -7.16 11.23
N GLU A 161 -17.29 -7.86 12.33
CA GLU A 161 -17.29 -9.31 12.37
C GLU A 161 -18.30 -9.85 13.38
N ILE A 162 -18.85 -11.01 13.09
CA ILE A 162 -19.77 -11.78 13.96
C ILE A 162 -19.07 -13.06 14.37
N VAL A 163 -19.12 -13.37 15.66
CA VAL A 163 -18.63 -14.63 16.20
C VAL A 163 -19.61 -15.74 15.84
N ILE A 164 -19.11 -16.84 15.29
CA ILE A 164 -19.88 -18.03 14.99
C ILE A 164 -19.71 -19.02 16.13
N ASP A 165 -20.79 -19.31 16.84
CA ASP A 165 -20.83 -20.30 17.90
C ASP A 165 -21.87 -21.39 17.64
N GLY A 166 -21.76 -22.51 18.35
CA GLY A 166 -22.61 -23.69 18.11
C GLY A 166 -24.02 -23.57 18.66
N ASN A 167 -24.36 -22.50 19.44
CA ASN A 167 -25.71 -22.31 19.97
C ASN A 167 -26.58 -21.49 19.00
N ASP A 168 -26.02 -20.41 18.46
CA ASP A 168 -26.74 -19.46 17.62
C ASP A 168 -26.58 -19.76 16.12
N HIS A 169 -25.50 -20.46 15.73
CA HIS A 169 -25.12 -20.73 14.32
C HIS A 169 -24.73 -22.20 14.12
N SER A 170 -25.66 -23.10 14.37
CA SER A 170 -25.36 -24.53 14.49
C SER A 170 -24.89 -25.20 13.20
N GLU A 171 -25.41 -24.79 12.04
CA GLU A 171 -25.08 -25.39 10.73
C GLU A 171 -23.70 -24.97 10.28
N LEU A 172 -23.43 -23.67 10.23
CA LEU A 172 -22.12 -23.15 9.86
C LEU A 172 -21.03 -23.58 10.85
N TYR A 173 -21.35 -23.59 12.16
CA TYR A 173 -20.41 -24.07 13.18
C TYR A 173 -20.08 -25.56 12.98
N SER A 174 -21.07 -26.41 12.68
CA SER A 174 -20.88 -27.83 12.43
C SER A 174 -20.01 -28.09 11.20
N LEU A 175 -20.23 -27.33 10.12
CA LEU A 175 -19.39 -27.35 8.92
C LEU A 175 -17.93 -27.04 9.24
N ILE A 176 -17.69 -25.96 9.97
CA ILE A 176 -16.36 -25.51 10.38
C ILE A 176 -15.69 -26.55 11.31
N ASP A 177 -16.41 -27.04 12.32
CA ASP A 177 -15.90 -28.02 13.29
C ASP A 177 -15.49 -29.35 12.60
N CYS A 178 -16.25 -29.77 11.59
CA CYS A 178 -15.87 -30.92 10.77
C CYS A 178 -14.49 -30.75 10.12
N VAL A 179 -14.21 -29.58 9.57
CA VAL A 179 -12.89 -29.30 8.96
C VAL A 179 -11.80 -29.24 10.03
N TYR A 180 -12.04 -28.57 11.14
CA TYR A 180 -11.06 -28.48 12.24
C TYR A 180 -10.69 -29.83 12.82
N ARG A 181 -11.66 -30.74 12.96
CA ARG A 181 -11.43 -32.13 13.40
C ARG A 181 -10.49 -32.87 12.46
N ALA A 182 -10.62 -32.66 11.13
CA ALA A 182 -9.72 -33.26 10.14
C ALA A 182 -8.25 -32.86 10.34
N PHE A 183 -8.00 -31.67 10.88
CA PHE A 183 -6.65 -31.19 11.24
C PHE A 183 -6.27 -31.43 12.71
N GLY A 184 -7.11 -32.08 13.52
CA GLY A 184 -6.89 -32.31 14.95
C GLY A 184 -6.92 -31.02 15.79
N ILE A 185 -7.50 -29.95 15.30
CA ILE A 185 -7.61 -28.64 15.96
C ILE A 185 -8.81 -28.68 16.92
N LYS A 186 -8.53 -28.51 18.24
CA LYS A 186 -9.57 -28.60 19.29
C LYS A 186 -10.06 -27.24 19.81
N LYS A 187 -9.25 -26.17 19.62
CA LYS A 187 -9.57 -24.84 20.13
C LYS A 187 -9.54 -23.86 18.97
N PHE A 188 -10.69 -23.30 18.66
CA PHE A 188 -10.83 -22.32 17.59
C PHE A 188 -11.93 -21.29 17.94
N VAL A 189 -11.86 -20.16 17.27
CA VAL A 189 -12.92 -19.15 17.19
C VAL A 189 -13.13 -18.85 15.71
N SER A 190 -14.37 -18.76 15.30
CA SER A 190 -14.71 -18.47 13.91
C SER A 190 -15.57 -17.23 13.81
N PHE A 191 -15.36 -16.48 12.74
CA PHE A 191 -16.03 -15.21 12.48
C PHE A 191 -16.54 -15.19 11.02
N VAL A 192 -17.68 -14.55 10.80
CA VAL A 192 -18.04 -14.01 9.50
C VAL A 192 -17.70 -12.51 9.53
N ALA A 193 -16.95 -12.04 8.55
CA ALA A 193 -16.40 -10.70 8.51
C ALA A 193 -16.76 -9.98 7.20
N CYS A 194 -16.83 -8.66 7.23
CA CYS A 194 -16.96 -7.83 6.03
C CYS A 194 -15.67 -7.86 5.19
N ASP A 195 -15.42 -8.99 4.55
CA ASP A 195 -14.29 -9.24 3.65
C ASP A 195 -14.75 -10.15 2.50
N THR A 196 -13.93 -10.29 1.47
CA THR A 196 -14.15 -11.22 0.35
C THR A 196 -13.42 -12.55 0.53
N LYS A 197 -12.44 -12.61 1.45
CA LYS A 197 -11.49 -13.71 1.60
C LYS A 197 -11.80 -14.59 2.81
N ILE A 198 -11.35 -15.84 2.71
CA ILE A 198 -11.25 -16.74 3.86
C ILE A 198 -9.83 -16.64 4.40
N ALA A 199 -9.68 -16.43 5.70
CA ALA A 199 -8.39 -16.30 6.35
C ALA A 199 -8.34 -17.14 7.63
N PHE A 200 -7.28 -17.93 7.77
CA PHE A 200 -6.99 -18.68 8.99
C PHE A 200 -5.71 -18.15 9.63
N ARG A 201 -5.73 -17.97 10.93
CA ARG A 201 -4.56 -17.51 11.70
C ARG A 201 -4.47 -18.23 13.03
N CYS A 202 -3.26 -18.50 13.48
CA CYS A 202 -3.00 -18.96 14.84
C CYS A 202 -2.38 -17.81 15.65
N LYS A 203 -3.16 -17.23 16.59
CA LYS A 203 -2.75 -16.12 17.45
C LYS A 203 -2.77 -16.56 18.91
N ASN A 204 -1.63 -16.45 19.60
CA ASN A 204 -1.49 -16.80 21.03
C ASN A 204 -1.99 -18.21 21.40
N GLY A 205 -1.85 -19.18 20.47
CA GLY A 205 -2.32 -20.56 20.68
C GLY A 205 -3.81 -20.77 20.44
N LEU A 206 -4.55 -19.74 20.05
CA LEU A 206 -5.93 -19.80 19.58
C LEU A 206 -5.93 -19.77 18.05
N ASN A 207 -6.69 -20.67 17.45
CA ASN A 207 -6.89 -20.70 16.01
C ASN A 207 -8.10 -19.84 15.67
N GLU A 208 -7.93 -18.85 14.82
CA GLU A 208 -8.97 -17.94 14.37
C GLU A 208 -9.24 -18.18 12.89
N LEU A 209 -10.50 -18.44 12.54
CA LEU A 209 -11.00 -18.50 11.17
C LEU A 209 -11.88 -17.28 10.91
N ARG A 210 -11.62 -16.58 9.83
CA ARG A 210 -12.49 -15.52 9.32
C ARG A 210 -12.99 -15.90 7.94
N ILE A 211 -14.30 -15.92 7.78
CA ILE A 211 -14.99 -16.19 6.52
C ILE A 211 -15.50 -14.84 6.01
N GLY A 212 -15.04 -14.43 4.82
CA GLY A 212 -15.56 -13.23 4.19
C GLY A 212 -17.01 -13.39 3.80
N ILE A 213 -17.82 -12.35 4.02
CA ILE A 213 -19.26 -12.38 3.72
C ILE A 213 -19.54 -12.77 2.27
N SER A 214 -18.74 -12.28 1.30
CA SER A 214 -18.92 -12.62 -0.11
C SER A 214 -18.65 -14.11 -0.39
N ALA A 215 -17.63 -14.70 0.26
CA ALA A 215 -17.39 -16.14 0.17
C ALA A 215 -18.56 -16.94 0.77
N TYR A 216 -19.06 -16.51 1.92
CA TYR A 216 -20.20 -17.14 2.57
C TYR A 216 -21.48 -17.06 1.73
N GLN A 217 -21.71 -15.95 1.04
CA GLN A 217 -22.89 -15.74 0.19
C GLN A 217 -22.86 -16.50 -1.14
N LEU A 218 -21.67 -16.68 -1.74
CA LEU A 218 -21.51 -17.24 -3.08
C LEU A 218 -21.26 -18.75 -3.11
N MET A 219 -20.69 -19.30 -2.03
CA MET A 219 -20.27 -20.70 -2.01
C MET A 219 -21.36 -21.62 -1.45
N SER A 220 -21.53 -22.77 -2.06
CA SER A 220 -22.25 -23.89 -1.43
C SER A 220 -21.46 -24.40 -0.21
N ASP A 221 -22.10 -25.23 0.62
CA ASP A 221 -21.46 -25.76 1.83
C ASP A 221 -20.21 -26.60 1.53
N GLU A 222 -20.25 -27.41 0.47
CA GLU A 222 -19.08 -28.20 0.05
C GLU A 222 -17.96 -27.33 -0.49
N GLU A 223 -18.27 -26.27 -1.23
CA GLU A 223 -17.28 -25.29 -1.70
C GLU A 223 -16.67 -24.51 -0.54
N LEU A 224 -17.50 -24.05 0.39
CA LEU A 224 -17.04 -23.33 1.59
C LEU A 224 -16.15 -24.21 2.45
N LYS A 225 -16.57 -25.45 2.70
CA LYS A 225 -15.81 -26.46 3.42
C LYS A 225 -14.44 -26.73 2.78
N SER A 226 -14.41 -26.86 1.46
CA SER A 226 -13.19 -27.11 0.71
C SER A 226 -12.24 -25.90 0.76
N ALA A 227 -12.78 -24.68 0.68
CA ALA A 227 -12.01 -23.45 0.76
C ALA A 227 -11.42 -23.24 2.17
N ILE A 228 -12.19 -23.51 3.23
CA ILE A 228 -11.71 -23.51 4.62
C ILE A 228 -10.61 -24.56 4.81
N TYR A 229 -10.83 -25.78 4.32
CA TYR A 229 -9.85 -26.86 4.40
C TYR A 229 -8.51 -26.45 3.77
N ARG A 230 -8.56 -25.89 2.58
CA ARG A 230 -7.38 -25.41 1.87
C ARG A 230 -6.64 -24.30 2.63
N GLU A 231 -7.37 -23.36 3.18
CA GLU A 231 -6.76 -22.24 3.90
C GLU A 231 -6.08 -22.69 5.20
N ILE A 232 -6.73 -23.60 5.94
CA ILE A 232 -6.12 -24.22 7.12
C ILE A 232 -4.87 -25.03 6.74
N ALA A 233 -4.90 -25.77 5.64
CA ALA A 233 -3.76 -26.54 5.16
C ALA A 233 -2.57 -25.64 4.81
N PHE A 234 -2.82 -24.52 4.13
CA PHE A 234 -1.80 -23.54 3.75
C PHE A 234 -1.17 -22.85 4.96
N GLU A 235 -1.96 -22.26 5.84
CA GLU A 235 -1.50 -21.52 6.99
C GLU A 235 -0.92 -22.43 8.11
N SER A 236 -1.35 -23.71 8.15
CA SER A 236 -0.83 -24.70 9.10
C SER A 236 0.52 -25.28 8.70
N ASP A 237 0.99 -25.04 7.47
CA ASP A 237 2.31 -25.47 7.03
C ASP A 237 3.41 -24.83 7.93
N LYS A 238 4.35 -25.66 8.38
CA LYS A 238 5.44 -25.23 9.26
C LYS A 238 6.28 -24.09 8.67
N ARG A 239 6.44 -24.08 7.34
CA ARG A 239 7.20 -23.06 6.61
C ARG A 239 6.48 -21.72 6.65
N MET A 240 5.14 -21.73 6.43
CA MET A 240 4.30 -20.54 6.52
C MET A 240 4.24 -19.99 7.94
N LYS A 241 4.00 -20.84 8.93
CA LYS A 241 4.04 -20.47 10.37
C LYS A 241 5.34 -19.78 10.77
N ASN A 242 6.48 -20.28 10.29
CA ASN A 242 7.77 -19.65 10.58
C ASN A 242 7.93 -18.31 9.89
N LEU A 243 7.51 -18.18 8.62
CA LEU A 243 7.54 -16.91 7.89
C LEU A 243 6.70 -15.86 8.60
N LEU A 244 5.44 -16.19 8.94
CA LEU A 244 4.53 -15.29 9.64
C LEU A 244 5.07 -14.84 11.01
N ARG A 245 5.70 -15.75 11.76
CA ARG A 245 6.34 -15.38 13.05
C ARG A 245 7.45 -14.35 12.83
N TYR A 246 8.29 -14.55 11.83
CA TYR A 246 9.36 -13.59 11.51
C TYR A 246 8.79 -12.25 11.07
N ASP A 247 7.79 -12.26 10.19
CA ASP A 247 7.15 -11.04 9.70
C ASP A 247 6.45 -10.28 10.83
N MET A 248 5.72 -10.96 11.70
CA MET A 248 5.09 -10.35 12.88
C MET A 248 6.11 -9.66 13.79
N TYR A 249 7.28 -10.28 14.01
CA TYR A 249 8.33 -9.67 14.81
C TYR A 249 8.91 -8.42 14.13
N ILE A 250 9.17 -8.49 12.82
CA ILE A 250 9.70 -7.38 12.04
C ILE A 250 8.70 -6.22 12.04
N GLU A 251 7.41 -6.49 11.89
CA GLU A 251 6.35 -5.47 11.93
C GLU A 251 6.24 -4.79 13.31
N LYS A 252 6.29 -5.57 14.40
CA LYS A 252 6.35 -4.99 15.75
C LYS A 252 7.55 -4.06 15.91
N TYR A 253 8.70 -4.46 15.40
CA TYR A 253 9.91 -3.63 15.48
C TYR A 253 9.82 -2.36 14.62
N LYS A 254 9.22 -2.44 13.43
CA LYS A 254 8.97 -1.26 12.59
C LYS A 254 8.08 -0.24 13.29
N ARG A 255 7.03 -0.68 13.98
CA ARG A 255 6.16 0.22 14.73
C ARG A 255 6.91 0.93 15.87
N ILE A 256 7.81 0.22 16.54
CA ILE A 256 8.69 0.83 17.55
C ILE A 256 9.61 1.85 16.88
N ALA A 257 10.29 1.46 15.80
CA ALA A 257 11.21 2.34 15.10
C ALA A 257 10.54 3.59 14.52
N ALA A 258 9.30 3.47 14.04
CA ALA A 258 8.54 4.60 13.47
C ALA A 258 8.13 5.65 14.52
N ARG A 259 8.04 5.25 15.80
CA ARG A 259 7.56 6.11 16.90
C ARG A 259 8.67 6.61 17.82
N THR A 260 9.92 6.23 17.58
CA THR A 260 11.08 6.58 18.40
C THR A 260 12.05 7.48 17.65
N PHE A 261 13.08 7.96 18.33
CA PHE A 261 14.17 8.70 17.69
C PHE A 261 14.90 7.92 16.59
N LEU A 262 14.71 6.60 16.53
CA LEU A 262 15.22 5.72 15.47
C LEU A 262 14.45 5.87 14.14
N SER A 263 13.38 6.67 14.10
CA SER A 263 12.42 6.77 13.00
C SER A 263 13.03 7.13 11.64
N GLY A 264 14.14 7.87 11.60
CA GLY A 264 14.74 8.30 10.35
C GLY A 264 15.45 7.14 9.61
N LYS A 265 16.75 6.96 9.91
CA LYS A 265 17.62 6.05 9.12
C LYS A 265 17.34 4.55 9.31
N THR A 266 16.94 4.14 10.52
CA THR A 266 16.66 2.72 10.80
C THR A 266 15.34 2.28 10.17
N PHE A 267 14.34 3.16 10.18
CA PHE A 267 13.06 2.90 9.52
C PHE A 267 13.22 2.81 7.99
N ASP A 268 14.02 3.71 7.39
CA ASP A 268 14.33 3.64 5.97
C ASP A 268 15.10 2.38 5.59
N PHE A 269 16.02 1.94 6.43
CA PHE A 269 16.73 0.67 6.24
C PHE A 269 15.78 -0.55 6.30
N LEU A 270 14.86 -0.58 7.26
CA LEU A 270 13.86 -1.65 7.36
C LEU A 270 12.91 -1.65 6.16
N LYS A 271 12.47 -0.48 5.69
CA LYS A 271 11.68 -0.37 4.45
C LYS A 271 12.43 -0.89 3.23
N LEU A 272 13.71 -0.55 3.10
CA LEU A 272 14.56 -1.03 2.00
C LEU A 272 14.78 -2.55 2.07
N LEU A 273 15.02 -3.10 3.26
CA LEU A 273 15.11 -4.54 3.47
C LEU A 273 13.81 -5.24 3.07
N GLU A 274 12.67 -4.69 3.41
CA GLU A 274 11.38 -5.26 3.04
C GLU A 274 11.10 -5.15 1.56
N GLY A 275 11.40 -4.01 0.93
CA GLY A 275 11.32 -3.88 -0.52
C GLY A 275 12.16 -4.96 -1.25
N ALA A 276 13.37 -5.24 -0.75
CA ALA A 276 14.22 -6.31 -1.29
C ALA A 276 13.67 -7.72 -1.02
N PHE A 277 12.86 -7.89 0.04
CA PHE A 277 12.24 -9.18 0.40
C PHE A 277 10.82 -9.36 -0.13
N ALA A 278 10.13 -8.29 -0.49
CA ALA A 278 8.74 -8.35 -0.93
C ALA A 278 8.56 -9.38 -2.06
N PHE A 279 9.43 -9.35 -3.05
CA PHE A 279 9.40 -10.30 -4.15
C PHE A 279 9.71 -11.74 -3.72
N ASP A 280 10.73 -11.96 -2.88
CA ASP A 280 11.05 -13.29 -2.35
C ASP A 280 9.87 -13.86 -1.52
N LYS A 281 9.13 -13.00 -0.79
CA LYS A 281 7.93 -13.38 -0.01
C LYS A 281 6.79 -13.80 -0.93
N VAL A 282 6.46 -13.01 -1.93
CA VAL A 282 5.40 -13.32 -2.90
C VAL A 282 5.70 -14.65 -3.62
N LEU A 283 6.94 -14.86 -4.07
CA LEU A 283 7.35 -16.14 -4.65
C LEU A 283 7.24 -17.30 -3.66
N PHE A 284 7.56 -17.07 -2.39
CA PHE A 284 7.45 -18.08 -1.34
C PHE A 284 5.99 -18.51 -1.14
N GLU A 285 5.09 -17.55 -1.00
CA GLU A 285 3.65 -17.79 -0.84
C GLU A 285 3.06 -18.48 -2.08
N ARG A 286 3.46 -18.05 -3.29
CA ARG A 286 3.07 -18.65 -4.56
C ARG A 286 3.48 -20.13 -4.65
N GLU A 287 4.75 -20.44 -4.40
CA GLU A 287 5.25 -21.81 -4.49
C GLU A 287 4.69 -22.71 -3.39
N LEU A 288 4.48 -22.17 -2.19
CA LEU A 288 3.82 -22.91 -1.11
C LEU A 288 2.34 -23.15 -1.42
N SER A 289 1.63 -22.17 -1.97
CA SER A 289 0.26 -22.32 -2.47
C SER A 289 0.17 -23.43 -3.50
N SER A 290 1.12 -23.51 -4.46
CA SER A 290 1.21 -24.59 -5.44
C SER A 290 1.34 -25.98 -4.78
N LEU A 291 2.16 -26.09 -3.74
CA LEU A 291 2.33 -27.35 -3.01
C LEU A 291 1.07 -27.74 -2.23
N THR A 292 0.41 -26.77 -1.63
CA THR A 292 -0.86 -26.98 -0.92
C THR A 292 -1.96 -27.45 -1.88
N ASP A 293 -2.09 -26.82 -3.05
CA ASP A 293 -3.09 -27.19 -4.04
C ASP A 293 -2.85 -28.61 -4.59
N LYS A 294 -1.60 -29.03 -4.78
CA LYS A 294 -1.24 -30.41 -5.13
C LYS A 294 -1.61 -31.42 -4.04
N MET A 295 -1.49 -31.02 -2.77
CA MET A 295 -1.96 -31.86 -1.66
C MET A 295 -3.48 -31.96 -1.64
N ILE A 296 -4.20 -30.89 -1.96
CA ILE A 296 -5.67 -30.89 -2.08
C ILE A 296 -6.12 -31.76 -3.25
N ALA A 297 -5.35 -31.82 -4.34
CA ALA A 297 -5.65 -32.67 -5.50
C ALA A 297 -5.82 -34.16 -5.15
N GLU A 298 -5.22 -34.62 -4.06
CA GLU A 298 -5.31 -35.98 -3.55
C GLU A 298 -6.54 -36.19 -2.64
N THR A 299 -7.37 -35.17 -2.43
CA THR A 299 -8.54 -35.20 -1.54
C THR A 299 -9.84 -35.00 -2.34
N PRO A 300 -11.01 -35.36 -1.78
CA PRO A 300 -12.30 -35.08 -2.41
C PRO A 300 -12.63 -33.59 -2.53
N TYR A 301 -11.84 -32.69 -1.91
CA TYR A 301 -12.05 -31.26 -1.92
C TYR A 301 -11.49 -30.55 -3.17
N SER A 302 -10.81 -31.25 -4.08
CA SER A 302 -10.15 -30.68 -5.25
C SER A 302 -11.13 -29.92 -6.17
N VAL A 303 -12.20 -30.59 -6.62
CA VAL A 303 -13.21 -30.01 -7.53
C VAL A 303 -14.03 -28.92 -6.83
N PRO A 304 -14.62 -29.14 -5.63
CA PRO A 304 -15.34 -28.08 -4.92
C PRO A 304 -14.49 -26.83 -4.67
N TYR A 305 -13.19 -27.01 -4.37
CA TYR A 305 -12.30 -25.86 -4.19
C TYR A 305 -12.02 -25.10 -5.50
N ALA A 306 -11.92 -25.81 -6.64
CA ALA A 306 -11.77 -25.15 -7.94
C ALA A 306 -12.99 -24.26 -8.27
N HIS A 307 -14.22 -24.75 -7.97
CA HIS A 307 -15.46 -23.97 -8.09
C HIS A 307 -15.45 -22.75 -7.17
N ALA A 308 -15.15 -22.94 -5.88
CA ALA A 308 -15.05 -21.88 -4.89
C ALA A 308 -14.07 -20.77 -5.35
N PHE A 309 -12.91 -21.17 -5.85
CA PHE A 309 -11.89 -20.25 -6.32
C PHE A 309 -12.35 -19.49 -7.58
N LYS A 310 -12.98 -20.15 -8.54
CA LYS A 310 -13.54 -19.49 -9.75
C LYS A 310 -14.60 -18.45 -9.37
N LYS A 311 -15.49 -18.78 -8.42
CA LYS A 311 -16.52 -17.84 -7.90
C LYS A 311 -15.90 -16.58 -7.28
N LEU A 312 -14.85 -16.72 -6.47
CA LEU A 312 -14.16 -15.57 -5.90
C LEU A 312 -13.49 -14.70 -6.98
N LEU A 313 -12.88 -15.30 -7.99
CA LEU A 313 -12.28 -14.55 -9.11
C LEU A 313 -13.35 -13.79 -9.91
N ILE A 314 -14.51 -14.39 -10.17
CA ILE A 314 -15.63 -13.73 -10.84
C ILE A 314 -16.16 -12.56 -9.99
N TYR A 315 -16.28 -12.77 -8.67
CA TYR A 315 -16.68 -11.69 -7.78
C TYR A 315 -15.65 -10.56 -7.75
N ASP A 316 -14.35 -10.87 -7.77
CA ASP A 316 -13.30 -9.87 -7.92
C ASP A 316 -13.41 -9.11 -9.25
N CYS A 317 -13.77 -9.78 -10.35
CA CYS A 317 -14.06 -9.10 -11.61
C CYS A 317 -15.23 -8.11 -11.47
N PHE A 318 -16.33 -8.54 -10.84
CA PHE A 318 -17.49 -7.67 -10.60
C PHE A 318 -17.13 -6.41 -9.79
N VAL A 319 -16.41 -6.57 -8.69
CA VAL A 319 -16.03 -5.44 -7.81
C VAL A 319 -15.09 -4.45 -8.50
N ASN A 320 -14.22 -4.94 -9.40
CA ASN A 320 -13.22 -4.14 -10.08
C ASN A 320 -13.64 -3.66 -11.48
N ASP A 321 -14.77 -4.09 -12.00
CA ASP A 321 -15.27 -3.65 -13.31
C ASP A 321 -16.06 -2.35 -13.17
N GLU A 322 -15.43 -1.24 -13.57
CA GLU A 322 -16.04 0.10 -13.49
C GLU A 322 -17.38 0.20 -14.28
N ARG A 323 -17.64 -0.68 -15.26
CA ARG A 323 -18.92 -0.75 -15.99
C ARG A 323 -20.08 -1.15 -15.10
N CYS A 324 -19.82 -1.89 -14.01
CA CYS A 324 -20.85 -2.31 -13.05
C CYS A 324 -21.42 -1.13 -12.26
N ASN A 325 -20.70 -0.02 -12.18
CA ASN A 325 -21.07 1.24 -11.51
C ASN A 325 -21.88 1.04 -10.21
N ILE A 326 -21.34 0.21 -9.31
CA ILE A 326 -21.97 -0.14 -8.02
C ILE A 326 -22.33 1.13 -7.23
N ASN A 327 -21.51 2.17 -7.35
CA ASN A 327 -21.73 3.45 -6.66
C ASN A 327 -23.03 4.15 -7.13
N LYS A 328 -23.33 4.17 -8.44
CA LYS A 328 -24.57 4.72 -8.97
C LYS A 328 -25.78 4.03 -8.36
N GLU A 329 -25.76 2.72 -8.40
CA GLU A 329 -26.84 1.89 -7.90
C GLU A 329 -27.00 2.04 -6.36
N LEU A 330 -25.87 2.08 -5.64
CA LEU A 330 -25.82 2.22 -4.20
C LEU A 330 -26.37 3.59 -3.74
N PHE A 331 -25.99 4.68 -4.41
CA PHE A 331 -26.35 6.03 -4.00
C PHE A 331 -27.72 6.47 -4.52
N SER A 332 -28.24 5.81 -5.55
CA SER A 332 -29.61 6.05 -6.04
C SER A 332 -30.70 5.35 -5.21
N SER A 333 -30.33 4.40 -4.36
CA SER A 333 -31.25 3.65 -3.50
C SER A 333 -31.24 4.18 -2.06
N GLU A 334 -32.41 4.17 -1.40
CA GLU A 334 -32.50 4.37 0.05
C GLU A 334 -32.17 3.04 0.75
N LEU A 335 -30.88 2.84 1.07
CA LEU A 335 -30.43 1.63 1.73
C LEU A 335 -30.74 1.65 3.23
N ASN A 336 -31.49 0.65 3.67
CA ASN A 336 -31.65 0.33 5.09
C ASN A 336 -30.43 -0.45 5.62
N ALA A 337 -30.17 -0.31 6.92
CA ALA A 337 -28.98 -0.88 7.57
C ALA A 337 -28.77 -2.39 7.36
N GLY A 338 -29.85 -3.17 7.13
CA GLY A 338 -29.77 -4.62 6.95
C GLY A 338 -29.66 -5.09 5.48
N ALA A 339 -29.86 -4.21 4.50
CA ALA A 339 -30.02 -4.61 3.09
C ALA A 339 -28.75 -4.49 2.24
N TYR A 340 -27.64 -3.96 2.80
CA TYR A 340 -26.44 -3.63 2.01
C TYR A 340 -25.81 -4.86 1.32
N GLY A 341 -25.64 -5.95 2.03
CA GLY A 341 -25.00 -7.15 1.47
C GLY A 341 -25.89 -7.87 0.47
N ASP A 342 -27.19 -7.95 0.73
CA ASP A 342 -28.17 -8.54 -0.20
C ASP A 342 -28.26 -7.69 -1.46
N PHE A 343 -28.24 -6.37 -1.33
CA PHE A 343 -28.19 -5.44 -2.46
C PHE A 343 -26.97 -5.69 -3.35
N ILE A 344 -25.77 -5.82 -2.77
CA ILE A 344 -24.54 -6.08 -3.54
C ILE A 344 -24.62 -7.45 -4.23
N LEU A 345 -25.17 -8.46 -3.57
CA LEU A 345 -25.34 -9.80 -4.13
C LEU A 345 -26.35 -9.79 -5.30
N ASP A 346 -27.46 -9.09 -5.16
CA ASP A 346 -28.47 -8.93 -6.24
C ASP A 346 -27.83 -8.24 -7.46
N LYS A 347 -27.05 -7.18 -7.22
CA LYS A 347 -26.32 -6.49 -8.30
C LYS A 347 -25.27 -7.38 -8.93
N PHE A 348 -24.56 -8.19 -8.14
CA PHE A 348 -23.64 -9.19 -8.68
C PHE A 348 -24.34 -10.11 -9.69
N PHE A 349 -25.50 -10.67 -9.36
CA PHE A 349 -26.22 -11.58 -10.28
C PHE A 349 -26.74 -10.85 -11.53
N ILE A 350 -27.20 -9.61 -11.41
CA ILE A 350 -27.61 -8.80 -12.56
C ILE A 350 -26.42 -8.59 -13.52
N TYR A 351 -25.29 -8.13 -12.99
CA TYR A 351 -24.11 -7.85 -13.80
C TYR A 351 -23.41 -9.11 -14.31
N TYR A 352 -23.47 -10.20 -13.53
CA TYR A 352 -23.02 -11.52 -13.99
C TYR A 352 -23.84 -11.99 -15.21
N GLY A 353 -25.14 -11.74 -15.23
CA GLY A 353 -25.98 -11.98 -16.41
C GLY A 353 -25.56 -11.18 -17.64
N LEU A 354 -25.00 -9.98 -17.45
CA LEU A 354 -24.54 -9.10 -18.54
C LEU A 354 -23.10 -9.38 -18.98
N PHE A 355 -22.19 -9.56 -18.04
CA PHE A 355 -20.74 -9.59 -18.29
C PHE A 355 -20.08 -10.91 -17.88
N GLY A 356 -20.79 -11.85 -17.26
CA GLY A 356 -20.21 -13.08 -16.70
C GLY A 356 -19.42 -13.91 -17.71
N ALA A 357 -19.94 -14.09 -18.93
CA ALA A 357 -19.22 -14.80 -19.98
C ALA A 357 -17.90 -14.12 -20.40
N GLU A 358 -17.82 -12.79 -20.30
CA GLU A 358 -16.60 -12.03 -20.55
C GLU A 358 -15.60 -12.22 -19.39
N TRP A 359 -16.07 -12.09 -18.15
CA TRP A 359 -15.22 -12.30 -16.96
C TRP A 359 -14.66 -13.72 -16.89
N GLU A 360 -15.47 -14.75 -17.18
CA GLU A 360 -15.00 -16.14 -17.24
C GLU A 360 -13.90 -16.31 -18.27
N ARG A 361 -14.09 -15.77 -19.46
CA ARG A 361 -13.08 -15.78 -20.52
C ARG A 361 -11.79 -15.07 -20.11
N GLU A 362 -11.88 -13.89 -19.47
CA GLU A 362 -10.72 -13.18 -18.96
C GLU A 362 -9.95 -13.99 -17.93
N ILE A 363 -10.63 -14.61 -16.98
CA ILE A 363 -10.01 -15.47 -15.96
C ILE A 363 -9.31 -16.66 -16.59
N GLU A 364 -9.93 -17.33 -17.57
CA GLU A 364 -9.39 -18.50 -18.24
C GLU A 364 -8.22 -18.17 -19.18
N GLN A 365 -8.28 -17.02 -19.85
CA GLN A 365 -7.25 -16.57 -20.80
C GLN A 365 -6.10 -15.83 -20.11
N ARG A 366 -6.29 -15.37 -18.88
CA ARG A 366 -5.25 -14.70 -18.11
C ARG A 366 -3.98 -15.55 -18.06
N PHE A 367 -2.84 -14.94 -18.28
CA PHE A 367 -1.56 -15.61 -18.28
C PHE A 367 -0.57 -15.01 -17.28
N SER A 368 0.39 -15.81 -16.84
CA SER A 368 1.50 -15.32 -16.04
C SER A 368 2.52 -14.60 -16.90
N PRO A 369 2.97 -13.38 -16.55
CA PRO A 369 4.06 -12.71 -17.23
C PRO A 369 5.39 -13.46 -17.03
N GLU A 370 6.45 -13.00 -17.71
CA GLU A 370 7.82 -13.60 -17.57
C GLU A 370 8.32 -13.65 -16.12
N ILE A 371 7.85 -12.74 -15.26
CA ILE A 371 8.14 -12.68 -13.83
C ILE A 371 6.80 -12.81 -13.10
N PRO A 372 6.28 -14.03 -12.96
CA PRO A 372 4.95 -14.24 -12.40
C PRO A 372 4.95 -13.94 -10.91
N VAL A 373 4.12 -12.99 -10.51
CA VAL A 373 3.89 -12.65 -9.10
C VAL A 373 2.74 -13.49 -8.56
N GLU A 374 1.67 -13.63 -9.33
CA GLU A 374 0.47 -14.38 -8.98
C GLU A 374 0.29 -15.62 -9.86
N ARG A 375 -0.47 -16.57 -9.38
CA ARG A 375 -0.84 -17.76 -10.14
C ARG A 375 -2.11 -17.51 -10.95
N THR A 376 -2.11 -17.93 -12.19
CA THR A 376 -3.30 -17.90 -13.04
C THR A 376 -4.30 -19.00 -12.64
N PHE A 377 -5.54 -18.84 -13.07
CA PHE A 377 -6.57 -19.86 -12.87
C PHE A 377 -6.14 -21.20 -13.49
N ALA A 378 -5.60 -21.20 -14.72
CA ALA A 378 -5.12 -22.40 -15.39
C ALA A 378 -3.98 -23.08 -14.62
N GLU A 379 -3.01 -22.33 -14.07
CA GLU A 379 -1.94 -22.91 -13.23
C GLU A 379 -2.52 -23.56 -11.97
N LYS A 380 -3.55 -22.96 -11.39
CA LYS A 380 -4.20 -23.50 -10.19
C LYS A 380 -4.98 -24.78 -10.48
N LEU A 381 -5.75 -24.82 -11.56
CA LEU A 381 -6.44 -26.03 -12.00
C LEU A 381 -5.47 -27.18 -12.29
N SER A 382 -4.33 -26.89 -12.94
CA SER A 382 -3.26 -27.85 -13.17
C SER A 382 -2.71 -28.44 -11.88
N ASP A 383 -2.48 -27.63 -10.84
CA ASP A 383 -2.00 -28.13 -9.55
C ASP A 383 -3.07 -28.90 -8.78
N LEU A 384 -4.35 -28.56 -8.94
CA LEU A 384 -5.49 -29.28 -8.38
C LEU A 384 -5.84 -30.57 -9.14
N ASN A 385 -5.21 -30.80 -10.30
CA ASN A 385 -5.55 -31.91 -11.22
C ASN A 385 -7.03 -31.91 -11.63
N VAL A 386 -7.59 -30.72 -11.90
CA VAL A 386 -8.97 -30.50 -12.31
C VAL A 386 -9.01 -29.99 -13.74
N ASP A 387 -9.89 -30.57 -14.55
CA ASP A 387 -10.13 -30.14 -15.92
C ASP A 387 -11.00 -28.88 -15.93
N SER A 388 -10.66 -27.88 -16.74
CA SER A 388 -11.43 -26.63 -16.84
C SER A 388 -12.89 -26.85 -17.23
N GLU A 389 -13.16 -27.85 -18.07
CA GLU A 389 -14.52 -28.23 -18.49
C GLU A 389 -15.40 -28.75 -17.34
N ARG A 390 -14.78 -29.14 -16.22
CA ARG A 390 -15.50 -29.59 -15.01
C ARG A 390 -15.80 -28.48 -14.02
N VAL A 391 -15.34 -27.26 -14.29
CA VAL A 391 -15.51 -26.12 -13.38
C VAL A 391 -16.58 -25.18 -13.95
N GLU A 392 -17.82 -25.70 -14.05
CA GLU A 392 -18.97 -24.88 -14.36
C GLU A 392 -19.41 -24.09 -13.12
N LEU A 393 -19.76 -22.82 -13.32
CA LEU A 393 -20.25 -21.99 -12.22
C LEU A 393 -21.73 -22.30 -11.97
N ASN A 394 -22.00 -22.76 -10.76
CA ASN A 394 -23.33 -22.95 -10.25
C ASN A 394 -23.48 -22.23 -8.92
N PHE A 395 -24.52 -21.43 -8.77
CA PHE A 395 -24.79 -20.65 -7.56
C PHE A 395 -25.96 -21.27 -6.77
N ASP A 396 -25.88 -22.57 -6.50
CA ASP A 396 -26.91 -23.38 -5.83
C ASP A 396 -26.83 -23.27 -4.29
N LYS A 397 -26.46 -22.11 -3.75
CA LYS A 397 -26.48 -21.93 -2.31
C LYS A 397 -27.92 -21.95 -1.78
N ILE A 398 -28.14 -22.72 -0.72
CA ILE A 398 -29.39 -22.67 0.04
C ILE A 398 -29.32 -21.48 0.99
N TYR A 399 -30.30 -20.58 0.88
CA TYR A 399 -30.43 -19.40 1.74
C TYR A 399 -31.49 -19.72 2.81
N ASP A 400 -31.04 -20.29 3.93
CA ASP A 400 -31.85 -20.66 5.08
C ASP A 400 -32.01 -19.53 6.11
N ASP A 401 -32.75 -19.79 7.19
CA ASP A 401 -32.97 -18.81 8.26
C ASP A 401 -31.65 -18.42 8.98
N GLU A 402 -30.70 -19.37 9.13
CA GLU A 402 -29.41 -19.12 9.74
C GLU A 402 -28.58 -18.18 8.83
N TYR A 403 -28.59 -18.41 7.52
CA TYR A 403 -27.95 -17.53 6.55
C TYR A 403 -28.49 -16.10 6.67
N HIS A 404 -29.80 -15.92 6.64
CA HIS A 404 -30.42 -14.58 6.71
C HIS A 404 -30.10 -13.89 8.03
N THR A 405 -30.02 -14.59 9.14
CA THR A 405 -29.64 -14.07 10.45
C THR A 405 -28.20 -13.56 10.43
N ILE A 406 -27.26 -14.35 9.96
CA ILE A 406 -25.83 -13.97 9.88
C ILE A 406 -25.64 -12.76 8.96
N VAL A 407 -26.21 -12.81 7.75
CA VAL A 407 -26.04 -11.75 6.74
C VAL A 407 -26.68 -10.44 7.23
N SER A 408 -27.86 -10.48 7.81
CA SER A 408 -28.52 -9.29 8.37
C SER A 408 -27.71 -8.67 9.51
N ALA A 409 -27.19 -9.48 10.42
CA ALA A 409 -26.40 -8.99 11.55
C ALA A 409 -25.05 -8.37 11.10
N ILE A 410 -24.32 -9.00 10.17
CA ILE A 410 -23.06 -8.42 9.68
C ILE A 410 -23.29 -7.16 8.87
N ASN A 411 -24.38 -7.09 8.09
CA ASN A 411 -24.77 -5.88 7.35
C ASN A 411 -25.11 -4.72 8.27
N ALA A 412 -25.82 -4.99 9.37
CA ALA A 412 -26.15 -3.98 10.36
C ALA A 412 -24.89 -3.39 11.03
N ILE A 413 -23.93 -4.24 11.41
CA ILE A 413 -22.64 -3.79 11.98
C ILE A 413 -21.83 -3.01 10.93
N ASN A 414 -21.74 -3.50 9.71
CA ASN A 414 -21.02 -2.83 8.64
C ASN A 414 -21.61 -1.46 8.35
N TYR A 415 -22.92 -1.36 8.21
CA TYR A 415 -23.60 -0.09 7.98
C TYR A 415 -23.30 0.95 9.08
N GLN A 416 -23.29 0.55 10.35
CA GLN A 416 -22.91 1.46 11.45
C GLN A 416 -21.48 1.98 11.30
N CYS A 417 -20.55 1.15 10.84
CA CYS A 417 -19.15 1.53 10.63
C CYS A 417 -18.97 2.50 9.46
N ILE A 418 -19.71 2.32 8.36
CA ILE A 418 -19.53 3.09 7.12
C ILE A 418 -20.54 4.23 6.95
N LYS A 419 -21.51 4.37 7.83
CA LYS A 419 -22.66 5.29 7.68
C LYS A 419 -22.27 6.73 7.36
N GLU A 420 -21.28 7.28 8.05
CA GLU A 420 -20.83 8.65 7.82
C GLU A 420 -20.08 8.76 6.48
N GLU A 421 -19.21 7.80 6.18
CA GLU A 421 -18.51 7.74 4.90
C GLU A 421 -19.48 7.54 3.73
N TYR A 422 -20.49 6.68 3.90
CA TYR A 422 -21.53 6.48 2.89
C TYR A 422 -22.28 7.78 2.59
N ARG A 423 -22.67 8.54 3.64
CA ARG A 423 -23.35 9.83 3.48
C ARG A 423 -22.47 10.84 2.73
N ALA A 424 -21.22 10.97 3.11
CA ALA A 424 -20.27 11.88 2.46
C ALA A 424 -20.04 11.50 0.98
N ARG A 425 -19.94 10.20 0.69
CA ARG A 425 -19.78 9.70 -0.69
C ARG A 425 -21.06 9.92 -1.50
N LYS A 426 -22.24 9.70 -0.91
CA LYS A 426 -23.54 9.97 -1.54
C LYS A 426 -23.67 11.44 -1.92
N GLU A 427 -23.39 12.36 -0.99
CA GLU A 427 -23.40 13.80 -1.24
C GLU A 427 -22.41 14.18 -2.37
N SER A 428 -21.21 13.60 -2.34
CA SER A 428 -20.23 13.81 -3.41
C SER A 428 -20.75 13.33 -4.78
N TYR A 429 -21.43 12.18 -4.81
CA TYR A 429 -22.00 11.64 -6.05
C TYR A 429 -23.18 12.48 -6.55
N GLU A 430 -24.05 12.96 -5.66
CA GLU A 430 -25.14 13.90 -6.01
C GLU A 430 -24.58 15.20 -6.62
N ASN A 431 -23.49 15.73 -6.07
CA ASN A 431 -22.78 16.87 -6.65
C ASN A 431 -22.23 16.60 -8.06
N VAL A 432 -21.80 15.37 -8.35
CA VAL A 432 -21.38 14.94 -9.69
C VAL A 432 -22.57 14.98 -10.65
N LEU A 433 -23.71 14.43 -10.25
CA LEU A 433 -24.93 14.44 -11.07
C LEU A 433 -25.44 15.86 -11.33
N ASP A 434 -25.42 16.73 -10.32
CA ASP A 434 -25.79 18.14 -10.47
C ASP A 434 -24.90 18.88 -11.47
N ARG A 435 -23.59 18.58 -11.47
CA ARG A 435 -22.66 19.17 -12.46
C ARG A 435 -22.96 18.70 -13.87
N ILE A 436 -23.25 17.42 -14.06
CA ILE A 436 -23.68 16.87 -15.36
C ILE A 436 -24.96 17.56 -15.81
N ALA A 437 -25.98 17.68 -14.95
CA ALA A 437 -27.24 18.32 -15.27
C ALA A 437 -27.07 19.81 -15.64
N ARG A 438 -26.19 20.56 -14.96
CA ARG A 438 -25.86 21.95 -15.32
C ARG A 438 -25.20 22.02 -16.68
N TYR A 439 -24.26 21.15 -16.98
CA TYR A 439 -23.60 21.09 -18.28
C TYR A 439 -24.61 20.76 -19.40
N GLU A 440 -25.50 19.80 -19.18
CA GLU A 440 -26.52 19.45 -20.21
C GLU A 440 -27.51 20.58 -20.49
N ASN A 441 -27.84 21.37 -19.46
CA ASN A 441 -28.75 22.51 -19.61
C ASN A 441 -28.07 23.76 -20.20
N ASN A 442 -26.79 23.99 -19.93
CA ASN A 442 -26.11 25.26 -20.26
C ASN A 442 -24.74 25.00 -20.92
N ARG A 443 -24.68 24.19 -21.97
CA ARG A 443 -23.41 23.81 -22.63
C ARG A 443 -22.56 25.00 -23.07
N GLU A 444 -23.17 26.12 -23.36
CA GLU A 444 -22.49 27.33 -23.84
C GLU A 444 -21.66 28.01 -22.74
N GLU A 445 -21.95 27.74 -21.47
CA GLU A 445 -21.20 28.29 -20.34
C GLU A 445 -19.88 27.51 -20.08
N PHE A 446 -19.81 26.27 -20.56
CA PHE A 446 -18.65 25.38 -20.34
C PHE A 446 -17.71 25.41 -21.56
N VAL A 447 -16.97 26.50 -21.72
CA VAL A 447 -16.08 26.71 -22.86
C VAL A 447 -14.64 26.36 -22.53
N GLU A 448 -14.29 26.45 -21.25
CA GLU A 448 -12.90 26.19 -20.81
C GLU A 448 -12.55 24.69 -20.89
N ARG A 449 -11.40 24.41 -21.48
CA ARG A 449 -10.87 23.04 -21.62
C ARG A 449 -10.92 22.24 -20.33
N ARG A 450 -10.54 22.87 -19.22
CA ARG A 450 -10.50 22.26 -17.90
C ARG A 450 -11.89 21.90 -17.38
N GLU A 451 -12.86 22.77 -17.59
CA GLU A 451 -14.23 22.50 -17.18
C GLU A 451 -14.78 21.29 -17.93
N LEU A 452 -14.52 21.21 -19.24
CA LEU A 452 -14.93 20.07 -20.06
C LEU A 452 -14.23 18.77 -19.61
N LEU A 453 -12.92 18.79 -19.24
CA LEU A 453 -12.26 17.63 -18.65
C LEU A 453 -12.92 17.20 -17.34
N ASN A 454 -13.26 18.14 -16.47
CA ASN A 454 -13.97 17.86 -15.23
C ASN A 454 -15.38 17.28 -15.47
N ILE A 455 -16.08 17.73 -16.51
CA ILE A 455 -17.39 17.17 -16.90
C ILE A 455 -17.22 15.74 -17.45
N ALA A 456 -16.20 15.49 -18.26
CA ALA A 456 -15.89 14.14 -18.74
C ALA A 456 -15.59 13.17 -17.55
N GLU A 457 -14.87 13.65 -16.54
CA GLU A 457 -14.64 12.89 -15.32
C GLU A 457 -15.93 12.65 -14.52
N CYS A 458 -16.83 13.64 -14.46
CA CYS A 458 -18.16 13.46 -13.87
C CYS A 458 -18.97 12.37 -14.58
N TYR A 459 -18.99 12.36 -15.91
CA TYR A 459 -19.64 11.29 -16.68
C TYR A 459 -19.01 9.92 -16.42
N LYS A 460 -17.68 9.86 -16.32
CA LYS A 460 -16.97 8.63 -16.00
C LYS A 460 -17.36 8.10 -14.61
N ILE A 461 -17.40 8.96 -13.59
CA ILE A 461 -17.86 8.61 -12.24
C ILE A 461 -19.33 8.15 -12.25
N ALA A 462 -20.16 8.77 -13.07
CA ALA A 462 -21.56 8.35 -13.27
C ALA A 462 -21.70 7.05 -14.09
N GLY A 463 -20.61 6.50 -14.65
CA GLY A 463 -20.61 5.32 -15.50
C GLY A 463 -21.12 5.55 -16.93
N ASP A 464 -21.23 6.80 -17.35
CA ASP A 464 -21.61 7.19 -18.71
C ASP A 464 -20.34 7.42 -19.55
N PHE A 465 -19.67 6.33 -19.87
CA PHE A 465 -18.39 6.35 -20.61
C PHE A 465 -18.54 6.90 -22.03
N ASP A 466 -19.71 6.71 -22.66
CA ASP A 466 -19.97 7.20 -24.02
C ASP A 466 -19.97 8.74 -24.08
N ASN A 467 -20.62 9.39 -23.13
CA ASN A 467 -20.62 10.85 -23.06
C ASN A 467 -19.27 11.41 -22.61
N ALA A 468 -18.54 10.71 -21.71
CA ALA A 468 -17.16 11.06 -21.39
C ALA A 468 -16.26 11.03 -22.64
N ILE A 469 -16.34 9.98 -23.45
CA ILE A 469 -15.56 9.83 -24.70
C ILE A 469 -15.94 10.91 -25.73
N LYS A 470 -17.21 11.28 -25.85
CA LYS A 470 -17.64 12.39 -26.75
C LYS A 470 -16.97 13.70 -26.37
N ILE A 471 -16.89 14.01 -25.06
CA ILE A 471 -16.21 15.23 -24.60
C ILE A 471 -14.71 15.15 -24.85
N TYR A 472 -14.07 14.03 -24.61
CA TYR A 472 -12.65 13.86 -24.92
C TYR A 472 -12.37 14.01 -26.43
N ASN A 473 -13.26 13.51 -27.30
CA ASN A 473 -13.16 13.70 -28.74
C ASN A 473 -13.28 15.19 -29.15
N GLN A 474 -14.26 15.89 -28.60
CA GLN A 474 -14.42 17.32 -28.78
C GLN A 474 -13.19 18.13 -28.38
N LEU A 475 -12.58 17.76 -27.23
CA LEU A 475 -11.35 18.39 -26.76
C LEU A 475 -10.13 18.09 -27.64
N SER A 476 -10.07 16.90 -28.26
CA SER A 476 -9.03 16.56 -29.24
C SER A 476 -9.18 17.34 -30.54
N GLU A 477 -10.40 17.53 -31.04
CA GLU A 477 -10.70 18.26 -32.29
C GLU A 477 -10.42 19.76 -32.14
N ASN A 478 -10.74 20.34 -30.99
CA ASN A 478 -10.60 21.78 -30.72
C ASN A 478 -9.20 22.21 -30.25
N GLY A 479 -8.24 21.31 -30.10
CA GLY A 479 -6.92 21.65 -29.59
C GLY A 479 -5.86 20.58 -29.81
N LYS A 480 -4.64 20.80 -29.25
CA LYS A 480 -3.61 19.77 -29.23
C LYS A 480 -3.95 18.73 -28.17
N ASP A 481 -3.78 17.46 -28.51
CA ASP A 481 -3.80 16.37 -27.53
C ASP A 481 -2.77 16.63 -26.43
N THR A 482 -3.22 16.80 -25.19
CA THR A 482 -2.33 16.84 -24.02
C THR A 482 -2.14 15.44 -23.48
N SER A 483 -1.05 15.20 -22.77
CA SER A 483 -0.79 13.89 -22.15
C SER A 483 -1.88 13.49 -21.16
N GLU A 484 -2.48 14.45 -20.46
CA GLU A 484 -3.62 14.25 -19.58
C GLU A 484 -4.85 13.76 -20.36
N LEU A 485 -5.23 14.47 -21.43
CA LEU A 485 -6.37 14.08 -22.26
C LEU A 485 -6.17 12.69 -22.86
N LEU A 486 -4.96 12.40 -23.37
CA LEU A 486 -4.61 11.08 -23.90
C LEU A 486 -4.70 10.00 -22.83
N PHE A 487 -4.25 10.31 -21.60
CA PHE A 487 -4.28 9.39 -20.49
C PHE A 487 -5.72 9.09 -20.07
N GLU A 488 -6.53 10.10 -19.76
CA GLU A 488 -7.91 9.92 -19.28
C GLU A 488 -8.79 9.25 -20.35
N LYS A 489 -8.69 9.67 -21.61
CA LYS A 489 -9.38 9.01 -22.73
C LYS A 489 -8.92 7.58 -22.92
N GLY A 490 -7.61 7.31 -22.83
CA GLY A 490 -7.05 5.98 -22.96
C GLY A 490 -7.51 5.04 -21.85
N VAL A 491 -7.53 5.51 -20.60
CA VAL A 491 -8.08 4.74 -19.46
C VAL A 491 -9.54 4.41 -19.71
N THR A 492 -10.35 5.41 -20.08
CA THR A 492 -11.79 5.24 -20.32
C THR A 492 -12.08 4.22 -21.43
N LEU A 493 -11.31 4.25 -22.52
CA LEU A 493 -11.43 3.25 -23.59
C LEU A 493 -11.07 1.84 -23.12
N LEU A 494 -10.01 1.68 -22.35
CA LEU A 494 -9.65 0.37 -21.80
C LEU A 494 -10.70 -0.14 -20.79
N THR A 495 -11.36 0.75 -20.05
CA THR A 495 -12.47 0.39 -19.16
C THR A 495 -13.61 -0.26 -19.93
N ILE A 496 -13.98 0.28 -21.08
CA ILE A 496 -15.02 -0.32 -21.96
C ILE A 496 -14.47 -1.41 -22.89
N LYS A 497 -13.26 -1.89 -22.64
CA LYS A 497 -12.57 -2.97 -23.38
C LYS A 497 -12.20 -2.61 -24.84
N ASP A 498 -12.05 -1.34 -25.15
CA ASP A 498 -11.56 -0.84 -26.45
C ASP A 498 -10.01 -0.75 -26.45
N ASP A 499 -9.38 -1.59 -27.26
CA ASP A 499 -7.91 -1.70 -27.39
C ASP A 499 -7.24 -0.41 -27.88
N SER A 500 -7.97 0.50 -28.52
CA SER A 500 -7.41 1.77 -28.99
C SER A 500 -6.89 2.64 -27.83
N GLY A 501 -7.38 2.40 -26.63
CA GLY A 501 -6.85 3.00 -25.41
C GLY A 501 -5.38 2.73 -25.15
N ILE A 502 -4.83 1.56 -25.62
CA ILE A 502 -3.39 1.25 -25.49
C ILE A 502 -2.53 2.29 -26.20
N ASP A 503 -2.90 2.65 -27.44
CA ASP A 503 -2.12 3.60 -28.24
C ASP A 503 -2.13 5.00 -27.64
N LEU A 504 -3.29 5.42 -27.07
CA LEU A 504 -3.41 6.70 -26.39
C LEU A 504 -2.58 6.74 -25.12
N LEU A 505 -2.63 5.70 -24.32
CA LEU A 505 -1.80 5.59 -23.11
C LEU A 505 -0.31 5.53 -23.45
N MET A 506 0.07 4.85 -24.53
CA MET A 506 1.45 4.85 -25.00
C MET A 506 1.93 6.25 -25.41
N ARG A 507 1.07 7.05 -26.07
CA ARG A 507 1.38 8.47 -26.36
C ARG A 507 1.45 9.30 -25.08
N ALA A 508 0.58 9.06 -24.12
CA ALA A 508 0.61 9.76 -22.82
C ALA A 508 1.94 9.52 -22.06
N THR A 509 2.64 8.38 -22.30
CA THR A 509 3.96 8.11 -21.68
C THR A 509 5.09 9.01 -22.20
N GLU A 510 4.87 9.87 -23.19
CA GLU A 510 5.83 10.91 -23.58
C GLU A 510 6.05 11.92 -22.46
N ASN A 511 5.06 12.05 -21.57
CA ASN A 511 5.19 12.80 -20.33
C ASN A 511 5.55 11.87 -19.17
N GLU A 512 6.67 12.16 -18.49
CA GLU A 512 7.23 11.35 -17.40
C GLU A 512 6.24 11.10 -16.25
N ASN A 513 5.31 12.03 -15.99
CA ASN A 513 4.36 11.92 -14.89
C ASN A 513 3.28 10.84 -15.12
N TYR A 514 2.96 10.56 -16.39
CA TYR A 514 2.00 9.51 -16.74
C TYR A 514 2.67 8.17 -17.05
N THR A 515 3.99 8.15 -17.27
CA THR A 515 4.70 6.97 -17.76
C THR A 515 4.47 5.73 -16.91
N GLU A 516 4.72 5.78 -15.60
CA GLU A 516 4.55 4.61 -14.71
C GLU A 516 3.10 4.13 -14.67
N ARG A 517 2.15 5.08 -14.52
CA ARG A 517 0.72 4.78 -14.42
C ARG A 517 0.18 4.17 -15.71
N ALA A 518 0.47 4.81 -16.85
CA ALA A 518 0.02 4.34 -18.15
C ALA A 518 0.56 2.94 -18.47
N LEU A 519 1.86 2.73 -18.26
CA LEU A 519 2.48 1.42 -18.49
C LEU A 519 1.92 0.34 -17.56
N SER A 520 1.59 0.66 -16.32
CA SER A 520 0.97 -0.28 -15.37
C SER A 520 -0.45 -0.66 -15.80
N ILE A 521 -1.25 0.30 -16.25
CA ILE A 521 -2.62 0.06 -16.72
C ILE A 521 -2.61 -0.81 -17.99
N ILE A 522 -1.75 -0.48 -18.96
CA ILE A 522 -1.59 -1.29 -20.20
C ILE A 522 -1.16 -2.72 -19.86
N ASP A 523 -0.19 -2.89 -18.95
CA ASP A 523 0.34 -4.18 -18.50
C ASP A 523 -0.79 -5.07 -17.95
N THR A 524 -1.56 -4.51 -17.00
CA THR A 524 -2.69 -5.20 -16.37
C THR A 524 -3.75 -5.57 -17.40
N TYR A 525 -4.12 -4.63 -18.28
CA TYR A 525 -5.12 -4.87 -19.31
C TYR A 525 -4.71 -5.99 -20.29
N ILE A 526 -3.47 -5.97 -20.79
CA ILE A 526 -2.97 -6.98 -21.74
C ILE A 526 -2.92 -8.37 -21.08
N ILE A 527 -2.48 -8.45 -19.81
CA ILE A 527 -2.41 -9.70 -19.06
C ILE A 527 -3.81 -10.27 -18.84
N ASN A 528 -4.75 -9.46 -18.36
CA ASN A 528 -6.12 -9.90 -18.07
C ASN A 528 -6.87 -10.30 -19.35
N SER A 529 -6.70 -9.56 -20.43
CA SER A 529 -7.34 -9.86 -21.71
C SER A 529 -6.69 -11.01 -22.51
N GLY A 530 -5.69 -11.70 -21.95
CA GLY A 530 -5.08 -12.88 -22.56
C GLY A 530 -4.22 -12.61 -23.80
N LYS A 531 -3.88 -11.38 -24.10
CA LYS A 531 -3.20 -10.95 -25.35
C LYS A 531 -1.67 -11.17 -25.29
N ARG A 532 -1.22 -12.42 -25.13
CA ARG A 532 0.19 -12.80 -24.93
C ARG A 532 1.13 -12.21 -25.98
N ARG A 533 0.76 -12.20 -27.28
CA ARG A 533 1.61 -11.66 -28.34
C ARG A 533 1.85 -10.16 -28.14
N LYS A 534 0.79 -9.38 -27.90
CA LYS A 534 0.90 -7.95 -27.59
C LYS A 534 1.75 -7.69 -26.35
N TYR A 535 1.69 -8.56 -25.35
CA TYR A 535 2.51 -8.45 -24.15
C TYR A 535 4.02 -8.52 -24.46
N TYR A 536 4.46 -9.47 -25.25
CA TYR A 536 5.89 -9.60 -25.59
C TYR A 536 6.42 -8.44 -26.44
N GLU A 537 5.58 -7.83 -27.23
CA GLU A 537 5.91 -6.60 -27.97
C GLU A 537 5.98 -5.41 -27.00
N PHE A 538 5.00 -5.29 -26.12
CA PHE A 538 4.86 -4.20 -25.15
C PHE A 538 5.98 -4.21 -24.10
N ILE A 539 6.38 -5.37 -23.57
CA ILE A 539 7.36 -5.45 -22.46
C ILE A 539 8.71 -4.83 -22.82
N LYS A 540 9.11 -4.89 -24.07
CA LYS A 540 10.36 -4.27 -24.55
C LYS A 540 10.25 -2.75 -24.45
N VAL A 541 9.15 -2.19 -24.95
CA VAL A 541 8.90 -0.75 -24.92
C VAL A 541 8.72 -0.27 -23.48
N LYS A 542 7.99 -1.04 -22.64
CA LYS A 542 7.85 -0.76 -21.21
C LYS A 542 9.20 -0.64 -20.52
N ASN A 543 10.09 -1.63 -20.71
CA ASN A 543 11.40 -1.63 -20.08
C ASN A 543 12.27 -0.45 -20.54
N GLU A 544 12.24 -0.11 -21.82
CA GLU A 544 12.96 1.04 -22.37
C GLU A 544 12.44 2.36 -21.77
N LYS A 545 11.13 2.56 -21.74
CA LYS A 545 10.52 3.78 -21.18
C LYS A 545 10.79 3.91 -19.68
N LEU A 546 10.66 2.83 -18.90
CA LEU A 546 11.01 2.83 -17.48
C LEU A 546 12.52 3.08 -17.25
N GLN A 547 13.39 2.51 -18.06
CA GLN A 547 14.83 2.77 -17.97
C GLN A 547 15.14 4.24 -18.24
N ASN A 548 14.50 4.83 -19.26
CA ASN A 548 14.65 6.25 -19.56
C ASN A 548 14.14 7.12 -18.40
N LEU A 549 12.97 6.82 -17.87
CA LEU A 549 12.38 7.52 -16.72
C LEU A 549 13.28 7.44 -15.48
N TYR A 550 13.73 6.25 -15.09
CA TYR A 550 14.57 6.09 -13.90
C TYR A 550 15.99 6.64 -14.10
N SER A 551 16.54 6.55 -15.29
CA SER A 551 17.81 7.22 -15.57
C SER A 551 17.66 8.75 -15.59
N ALA A 552 16.52 9.28 -15.99
CA ALA A 552 16.20 10.70 -15.86
C ALA A 552 16.02 11.09 -14.39
N LYS A 553 15.22 10.36 -13.62
CA LYS A 553 15.06 10.58 -12.15
C LYS A 553 16.37 10.45 -11.38
N ASN A 554 17.27 9.55 -11.76
CA ASN A 554 18.60 9.39 -11.15
C ASN A 554 19.60 10.46 -11.61
N ARG A 555 19.40 11.10 -12.76
CA ARG A 555 20.17 12.30 -13.17
C ARG A 555 19.90 13.48 -12.25
N PHE A 556 18.75 13.49 -11.54
CA PHE A 556 18.41 14.41 -10.46
C PHE A 556 19.06 14.07 -9.11
N ASN A 557 20.07 13.22 -9.06
CA ASN A 557 21.02 13.23 -7.97
C ASN A 557 21.71 14.61 -8.03
N PHE A 558 20.98 15.59 -7.49
CA PHE A 558 21.41 16.97 -7.34
C PHE A 558 22.77 17.02 -6.63
N LYS A 559 23.84 16.78 -7.37
CA LYS A 559 25.14 17.30 -7.01
C LYS A 559 25.06 18.78 -7.30
N PHE A 560 24.69 19.52 -6.29
CA PHE A 560 24.33 20.92 -6.27
C PHE A 560 25.50 21.86 -6.59
N ASP A 561 26.17 21.63 -7.68
CA ASP A 561 27.23 22.50 -8.16
C ASP A 561 26.79 23.12 -9.48
N LYS A 562 26.32 24.34 -9.40
CA LYS A 562 26.40 25.41 -10.38
C LYS A 562 25.22 25.78 -11.30
N ASP A 563 24.12 25.01 -11.47
CA ASP A 563 23.30 25.22 -12.67
C ASP A 563 21.84 25.67 -12.41
N PHE A 564 21.60 26.49 -11.39
CA PHE A 564 20.31 27.17 -11.22
C PHE A 564 20.32 28.52 -11.94
N THR A 565 19.32 28.75 -12.78
CA THR A 565 19.11 29.99 -13.50
C THR A 565 17.78 30.63 -13.11
N ALA A 566 17.59 31.91 -13.44
CA ALA A 566 16.29 32.53 -13.28
C ALA A 566 15.21 31.74 -14.02
N THR A 567 14.02 31.65 -13.42
CA THR A 567 12.92 30.90 -14.02
C THR A 567 12.51 31.50 -15.35
N SER A 568 12.18 30.63 -16.31
CA SER A 568 11.60 31.01 -17.59
C SER A 568 10.07 30.97 -17.61
N ILE A 569 9.45 30.64 -16.47
CA ILE A 569 7.99 30.71 -16.33
C ILE A 569 7.54 32.16 -16.53
N GLY A 570 6.49 32.37 -17.32
CA GLY A 570 5.94 33.71 -17.58
C GLY A 570 5.41 34.40 -16.32
N GLU A 571 5.43 35.73 -16.31
CA GLU A 571 5.01 36.52 -15.14
C GLU A 571 3.58 36.20 -14.68
N LYS A 572 2.62 36.04 -15.59
CA LYS A 572 1.24 35.65 -15.27
C LYS A 572 1.15 34.35 -14.49
N SER A 573 1.97 33.39 -14.85
CA SER A 573 2.03 32.08 -14.20
C SER A 573 2.64 32.18 -12.80
N ILE A 574 3.61 33.05 -12.62
CA ILE A 574 4.18 33.33 -11.30
C ILE A 574 3.14 34.02 -10.42
N GLU A 575 2.37 34.97 -10.97
CA GLU A 575 1.29 35.66 -10.27
C GLU A 575 0.22 34.66 -9.79
N SER A 576 -0.24 33.74 -10.63
CA SER A 576 -1.20 32.68 -10.23
C SER A 576 -0.65 31.81 -9.09
N ILE A 577 0.62 31.41 -9.13
CA ILE A 577 1.25 30.64 -8.04
C ILE A 577 1.30 31.48 -6.74
N VAL A 578 1.62 32.76 -6.83
CA VAL A 578 1.67 33.67 -5.69
C VAL A 578 0.29 33.90 -5.09
N GLU A 579 -0.72 34.15 -5.91
CA GLU A 579 -2.12 34.30 -5.44
C GLU A 579 -2.64 33.04 -4.76
N PHE A 580 -2.37 31.87 -5.33
CA PHE A 580 -2.72 30.62 -4.71
C PHE A 580 -2.02 30.45 -3.36
N SER A 581 -0.72 30.74 -3.31
CA SER A 581 0.09 30.61 -2.10
C SER A 581 -0.35 31.56 -0.99
N ALA A 582 -0.83 32.73 -1.35
CA ALA A 582 -1.39 33.71 -0.41
C ALA A 582 -2.73 33.26 0.20
N LYS A 583 -3.50 32.43 -0.51
CA LYS A 583 -4.77 31.86 -0.05
C LYS A 583 -4.58 30.57 0.77
N ASP A 584 -3.44 29.88 0.64
CA ASP A 584 -3.15 28.66 1.39
C ASP A 584 -2.44 28.98 2.70
N GLU A 585 -3.16 28.87 3.82
CA GLU A 585 -2.67 29.20 5.16
C GLU A 585 -1.44 28.38 5.60
N ASN A 586 -1.19 27.24 4.96
CA ASN A 586 -0.06 26.36 5.31
C ASN A 586 1.22 26.73 4.56
N ILE A 587 1.16 27.47 3.45
CA ILE A 587 2.34 27.86 2.66
C ILE A 587 2.99 29.09 3.28
N VAL A 588 4.29 28.98 3.58
CA VAL A 588 5.08 30.08 4.14
C VAL A 588 5.94 30.78 3.09
N LYS A 589 6.59 30.03 2.22
CA LYS A 589 7.47 30.56 1.16
C LYS A 589 7.42 29.70 -0.08
N ILE A 590 7.54 30.35 -1.25
CA ILE A 590 7.71 29.72 -2.55
C ILE A 590 8.96 30.23 -3.24
N PHE A 591 9.71 29.32 -3.80
CA PHE A 591 10.89 29.55 -4.61
C PHE A 591 10.70 28.91 -5.98
N ILE A 592 11.01 29.63 -7.04
CA ILE A 592 10.93 29.10 -8.41
C ILE A 592 12.26 29.39 -9.11
N SER A 593 12.87 28.36 -9.68
CA SER A 593 14.13 28.45 -10.41
C SER A 593 14.20 27.38 -11.47
N ASP A 594 14.90 27.63 -12.56
CA ASP A 594 15.17 26.61 -13.57
C ASP A 594 16.49 25.92 -13.26
N TYR A 595 16.51 24.61 -13.44
CA TYR A 595 17.70 23.77 -13.34
C TYR A 595 18.05 23.23 -14.72
N ILE A 596 19.31 23.41 -15.13
CA ILE A 596 19.82 22.84 -16.38
C ILE A 596 20.67 21.64 -16.03
N SER A 597 20.23 20.46 -16.48
CA SER A 597 20.99 19.21 -16.30
C SER A 597 22.28 19.24 -17.12
N LYS A 598 23.26 18.38 -16.76
CA LYS A 598 24.51 18.22 -17.54
C LYS A 598 24.28 17.86 -19.02
N ASN A 599 23.10 17.35 -19.36
CA ASN A 599 22.73 16.99 -20.73
C ASN A 599 21.95 18.09 -21.45
N GLY A 600 21.84 19.29 -20.85
CA GLY A 600 21.12 20.43 -21.43
C GLY A 600 19.60 20.40 -21.20
N ASN A 601 19.04 19.39 -20.55
CA ASN A 601 17.61 19.35 -20.22
C ASN A 601 17.29 20.37 -19.14
N LYS A 602 16.30 21.20 -19.41
CA LYS A 602 15.85 22.26 -18.53
C LYS A 602 14.64 21.78 -17.73
N ILE A 603 14.65 22.01 -16.41
CA ILE A 603 13.56 21.67 -15.50
C ILE A 603 13.31 22.85 -14.58
N THR A 604 12.06 23.21 -14.43
CA THR A 604 11.67 24.20 -13.45
C THR A 604 11.49 23.52 -12.08
N ILE A 605 12.13 24.08 -11.05
CA ILE A 605 12.00 23.61 -9.69
C ILE A 605 11.16 24.62 -8.91
N LEU A 606 10.05 24.15 -8.34
CA LEU A 606 9.24 24.87 -7.39
C LEU A 606 9.49 24.30 -6.00
N GLY A 607 10.18 25.06 -5.17
CA GLY A 607 10.43 24.73 -3.76
C GLY A 607 9.47 25.47 -2.85
N PHE A 608 8.87 24.80 -1.86
CA PHE A 608 7.95 25.44 -0.94
C PHE A 608 8.24 25.08 0.52
N TYR A 609 7.89 25.99 1.42
CA TYR A 609 7.88 25.78 2.87
C TYR A 609 6.47 25.81 3.41
N THR A 610 6.22 24.99 4.42
CA THR A 610 4.93 24.92 5.11
C THR A 610 5.06 25.34 6.58
N LYS A 611 3.98 25.87 7.17
CA LYS A 611 3.89 26.13 8.62
C LYS A 611 3.89 24.81 9.40
N ASN A 612 3.16 23.82 8.90
CA ASN A 612 3.08 22.50 9.48
C ASN A 612 3.70 21.49 8.50
N SER A 613 4.84 20.93 8.88
CA SER A 613 5.57 19.92 8.12
C SER A 613 5.18 18.48 8.45
N ASP A 614 4.11 18.27 9.23
CA ASP A 614 3.56 16.95 9.49
C ASP A 614 3.09 16.28 8.19
N ASN A 615 3.06 14.95 8.19
CA ASN A 615 2.90 14.17 6.95
C ASN A 615 1.61 14.51 6.19
N LEU A 616 0.48 14.66 6.88
CA LEU A 616 -0.82 14.87 6.23
C LEU A 616 -0.97 16.30 5.68
N PRO A 617 -0.77 17.39 6.47
CA PRO A 617 -0.86 18.75 5.97
C PRO A 617 0.16 19.04 4.85
N LEU A 618 1.36 18.49 4.93
CA LEU A 618 2.36 18.61 3.88
C LEU A 618 1.92 17.92 2.59
N TYR A 619 1.34 16.73 2.70
CA TYR A 619 0.82 15.99 1.55
C TYR A 619 -0.35 16.73 0.89
N GLU A 620 -1.29 17.24 1.65
CA GLU A 620 -2.42 18.01 1.14
C GLU A 620 -1.97 19.29 0.43
N THR A 621 -1.01 20.04 1.01
CA THR A 621 -0.41 21.21 0.36
C THR A 621 0.32 20.84 -0.93
N TYR A 622 1.05 19.71 -0.92
CA TYR A 622 1.71 19.19 -2.11
C TYR A 622 0.69 18.86 -3.21
N GLN A 623 -0.41 18.19 -2.89
CA GLN A 623 -1.46 17.84 -3.86
C GLN A 623 -2.13 19.08 -4.44
N ARG A 624 -2.44 20.08 -3.61
CA ARG A 624 -3.04 21.34 -4.08
C ARG A 624 -2.10 22.14 -5.00
N LEU A 625 -0.83 22.25 -4.63
CA LEU A 625 0.19 22.89 -5.50
C LEU A 625 0.41 22.09 -6.79
N PHE A 626 0.43 20.77 -6.70
CA PHE A 626 0.56 19.91 -7.86
C PHE A 626 -0.64 20.10 -8.81
N SER A 627 -1.86 20.10 -8.28
CA SER A 627 -3.07 20.37 -9.08
C SER A 627 -3.05 21.75 -9.73
N LEU A 628 -2.59 22.78 -9.02
CA LEU A 628 -2.44 24.11 -9.58
C LEU A 628 -1.47 24.14 -10.77
N LEU A 629 -0.30 23.52 -10.61
CA LEU A 629 0.72 23.47 -11.65
C LEU A 629 0.23 22.69 -12.87
N ASP A 630 -0.48 21.60 -12.64
CA ASP A 630 -1.07 20.76 -13.67
C ASP A 630 -2.15 21.51 -14.48
N ASN A 631 -2.94 22.30 -13.79
CA ASN A 631 -4.10 23.00 -14.35
C ASN A 631 -3.75 24.27 -15.13
N GLU A 632 -2.81 25.06 -14.64
CA GLU A 632 -2.49 26.38 -15.21
C GLU A 632 -1.36 26.34 -16.26
N PHE A 633 -0.49 25.32 -16.16
CA PHE A 633 0.73 25.31 -16.97
C PHE A 633 0.80 24.19 -18.00
N GLY A 634 -0.17 23.25 -18.00
CA GLY A 634 -0.16 22.09 -18.88
C GLY A 634 1.25 21.49 -18.92
N TYR A 635 1.60 20.67 -17.94
CA TYR A 635 2.90 19.99 -17.84
C TYR A 635 4.11 20.79 -18.35
N ILE A 636 4.49 21.81 -17.62
CA ILE A 636 5.87 22.27 -17.62
C ILE A 636 6.66 21.17 -16.90
N ASP A 637 7.85 20.86 -17.39
CA ASP A 637 8.82 20.03 -16.66
C ASP A 637 9.14 20.70 -15.31
N THR A 638 8.23 20.53 -14.34
CA THR A 638 8.29 21.19 -13.04
C THR A 638 8.44 20.13 -11.96
N LEU A 639 9.48 20.26 -11.15
CA LEU A 639 9.70 19.43 -9.98
C LEU A 639 9.27 20.18 -8.73
N LEU A 640 8.23 19.68 -8.07
CA LEU A 640 7.71 20.21 -6.82
C LEU A 640 8.45 19.62 -5.62
N ILE A 641 9.07 20.45 -4.78
CA ILE A 641 9.92 20.00 -3.68
C ILE A 641 9.53 20.64 -2.35
N PRO A 642 9.14 19.85 -1.33
CA PRO A 642 8.96 20.34 0.02
C PRO A 642 10.33 20.61 0.68
N LEU A 643 10.69 21.87 0.82
CA LEU A 643 12.00 22.29 1.33
C LEU A 643 12.20 22.00 2.83
N ASP A 644 11.14 21.80 3.57
CA ASP A 644 11.17 21.38 4.98
C ASP A 644 11.94 20.08 5.19
N ARG A 645 11.92 19.20 4.19
CA ARG A 645 12.61 17.89 4.23
C ARG A 645 13.99 17.90 3.56
N GLU A 646 14.31 18.94 2.78
CA GLU A 646 15.52 19.00 1.95
C GLU A 646 16.49 20.13 2.37
N LYS A 647 17.11 20.00 3.55
CA LYS A 647 17.98 21.03 4.14
C LYS A 647 19.11 21.54 3.26
N LYS A 648 19.65 20.74 2.34
CA LYS A 648 20.74 21.15 1.43
C LYS A 648 20.24 22.02 0.28
N MET A 649 19.08 21.70 -0.27
CA MET A 649 18.41 22.54 -1.28
C MET A 649 18.02 23.89 -0.70
N MET A 650 17.48 23.88 0.52
CA MET A 650 17.12 25.06 1.28
C MET A 650 18.19 26.12 1.29
N LYS A 651 19.44 25.73 1.64
CA LYS A 651 20.57 26.65 1.71
C LYS A 651 20.93 27.28 0.36
N LYS A 652 20.70 26.61 -0.74
CA LYS A 652 21.02 27.09 -2.09
C LYS A 652 19.95 28.03 -2.61
N PHE A 653 18.67 27.71 -2.47
CA PHE A 653 17.56 28.61 -2.80
C PHE A 653 17.57 29.89 -1.97
N LEU A 654 17.92 29.82 -0.69
CA LEU A 654 18.04 31.01 0.17
C LEU A 654 19.21 31.95 -0.22
N LYS A 655 20.22 31.41 -0.92
CA LYS A 655 21.36 32.23 -1.39
C LYS A 655 21.04 33.03 -2.66
N GLU A 656 20.09 32.54 -3.48
CA GLU A 656 19.68 33.23 -4.72
C GLU A 656 18.41 34.05 -4.49
N LYS A 657 18.56 35.35 -4.16
CA LYS A 657 17.45 36.28 -3.89
C LYS A 657 16.40 36.32 -5.02
N THR A 658 16.79 36.01 -6.25
CA THR A 658 15.92 36.03 -7.43
C THR A 658 14.95 34.84 -7.50
N SER A 659 15.17 33.79 -6.73
CA SER A 659 14.33 32.57 -6.72
C SER A 659 13.13 32.68 -5.78
N LEU A 660 13.18 33.56 -4.78
CA LEU A 660 12.06 33.76 -3.85
C LEU A 660 10.94 34.54 -4.56
N LYS A 661 9.74 33.92 -4.65
CA LYS A 661 8.56 34.50 -5.30
C LYS A 661 7.45 34.84 -4.31
N TYR A 662 7.36 34.13 -3.17
CA TYR A 662 6.38 34.37 -2.13
C TYR A 662 6.98 34.20 -0.73
N ASP A 663 6.63 35.09 0.19
CA ASP A 663 7.01 35.05 1.61
C ASP A 663 5.87 35.62 2.46
N ALA A 664 5.16 34.74 3.20
CA ALA A 664 4.01 35.08 4.06
C ALA A 664 4.36 36.05 5.21
N GLY A 665 5.66 36.22 5.52
CA GLY A 665 6.15 37.16 6.54
C GLY A 665 6.53 38.53 6.01
N ARG A 666 6.38 38.78 4.70
CA ARG A 666 6.67 40.09 4.06
C ARG A 666 5.47 40.52 3.24
N ASP A 667 4.94 41.71 3.55
CA ASP A 667 4.00 42.39 2.65
C ASP A 667 4.69 42.66 1.31
N ILE A 668 4.26 41.96 0.25
CA ILE A 668 4.86 42.05 -1.10
C ILE A 668 4.44 43.35 -1.84
N ASN A 669 3.64 44.21 -1.22
CA ASN A 669 3.18 45.48 -1.81
C ASN A 669 4.21 46.61 -1.81
N GLY A 670 5.50 46.30 -1.76
CA GLY A 670 6.61 47.26 -1.72
C GLY A 670 7.70 47.02 -2.76
N MET A 671 7.42 46.34 -3.91
CA MET A 671 8.37 46.32 -5.04
C MET A 671 7.66 46.53 -6.37
#